data_3b351f465a919145d7acda993382551e
#
_entry.id   3b351f465a919145d7acda993382551e
#
_cell.length_a   1.000
_cell.length_b   1.000
_cell.length_c   1.000
_cell.angle_alpha   90.00
_cell.angle_beta   90.00
_cell.angle_gamma   90.00
#
_symmetry.space_group_name_H-M   'P 1'
#
loop_
_entity.id
_entity.type
_entity.pdbx_description
1 polymer ?
#
loop_
_entity_poly.entity_id
_entity_poly.type
_entity_poly.pdbx_seq_one_letter_code
_entity_poly.pdbx_strand_id
1 'polypeptide(L)'
;MDKNLLRSVDLLKENEEEIRNDAENALLTVCQNILSHPNDKKYREVRLDHPLVTTKLLPALGGIECLFDIGFVETTDCLSLPQEAPLSKLQSLQKLLSKSSLNKTSVTKDPTLYSLIPSTITVEENRFYKSIIDNFQNVLQYEDASLQEKAKKVIPLVDLEIATMTRLRQLHKHVKLNQTAPEKSVKKQYSEDDIDDVKDIFLMELLHWFKYKFFTWVDSPKCTACFSDCKHQNTVPSDDPRCSQIEIHKCTKCGTRVKFPRYIDPEPLLTLRRGRCGEWVNVFMLLCRTLGYDARCVHDETDHVWTEVWSIHEKRWIHLDPCEDVMDRPLMYEKGWKKKLTYIIAYSKDEVQDVTWRYTCDILGVLKRRDISCETKLIQFIESLNKYRQSSPNYSVTRQQYVIKRRVLELVELIHVPNKQNSDDNENYGGRSTGSYEWRLARGEISESKPKVNYSWDISNYGEAFHLQYSIVNDVYMITDNSGKALMDIPGWQNGTNEIEGGMFRKEEHDWKVTYLSRSPGATSGKVKWCFVVTKPNLYVRTFHLQATIKIFHKANVSWVVKAIFDNANQNKSVILPISDVSDYHTDQLKGAVKLILTVTVSGGQGNCAWQHAQIFRQSLESKDDKSLVINIKLENR
;
A
#
# COMPACT_ATOMS: atom_id res chain seq x y z
N MET A 1 -7.30 49.78 0.06
CA MET A 1 -7.20 48.55 -0.75
C MET A 1 -8.16 48.70 -1.92
N ASP A 2 -7.73 48.46 -3.15
CA ASP A 2 -8.53 48.71 -4.36
C ASP A 2 -9.71 47.72 -4.41
N LYS A 3 -10.95 48.25 -4.47
CA LYS A 3 -12.16 47.40 -4.43
C LYS A 3 -12.30 46.56 -5.72
N ASN A 4 -11.83 47.08 -6.84
CA ASN A 4 -11.91 46.37 -8.12
C ASN A 4 -10.95 45.19 -8.12
N LEU A 5 -9.71 45.39 -7.67
CA LEU A 5 -8.71 44.33 -7.57
C LEU A 5 -9.17 43.18 -6.62
N LEU A 6 -9.85 43.51 -5.50
CA LEU A 6 -10.42 42.50 -4.61
C LEU A 6 -11.50 41.68 -5.32
N ARG A 7 -12.37 42.35 -6.11
CA ARG A 7 -13.42 41.68 -6.87
C ARG A 7 -12.86 40.75 -7.94
N SER A 8 -11.83 41.18 -8.67
CA SER A 8 -11.19 40.34 -9.69
C SER A 8 -10.47 39.12 -9.09
N VAL A 9 -9.83 39.29 -7.92
CA VAL A 9 -9.26 38.17 -7.15
C VAL A 9 -10.35 37.24 -6.60
N ASP A 10 -11.51 37.75 -6.24
CA ASP A 10 -12.63 36.90 -5.81
C ASP A 10 -13.24 36.13 -6.98
N LEU A 11 -13.32 36.72 -8.18
CA LEU A 11 -13.71 36.02 -9.43
C LEU A 11 -12.73 34.86 -9.76
N LEU A 12 -11.41 35.03 -9.52
CA LEU A 12 -10.46 33.94 -9.69
C LEU A 12 -10.81 32.72 -8.84
N LYS A 13 -11.37 32.91 -7.66
CA LYS A 13 -11.76 31.82 -6.74
C LYS A 13 -12.99 31.05 -7.21
N GLU A 14 -13.79 31.59 -8.13
CA GLU A 14 -14.98 30.94 -8.70
C GLU A 14 -14.61 29.93 -9.79
N ASN A 15 -13.38 29.96 -10.31
CA ASN A 15 -12.91 28.99 -11.30
C ASN A 15 -12.64 27.62 -10.68
N GLU A 16 -12.66 26.56 -11.52
CA GLU A 16 -12.14 25.25 -11.18
C GLU A 16 -10.67 25.37 -10.71
N GLU A 17 -10.28 24.52 -9.79
CA GLU A 17 -9.01 24.62 -9.05
C GLU A 17 -7.79 24.65 -9.99
N GLU A 18 -7.80 23.86 -11.05
CA GLU A 18 -6.71 23.82 -12.03
C GLU A 18 -6.58 25.14 -12.80
N ILE A 19 -7.71 25.67 -13.31
CA ILE A 19 -7.76 26.94 -14.04
C ILE A 19 -7.34 28.10 -13.13
N ARG A 20 -7.85 28.11 -11.89
CA ARG A 20 -7.50 29.11 -10.87
C ARG A 20 -6.01 29.10 -10.57
N ASN A 21 -5.43 27.92 -10.24
CA ASN A 21 -4.02 27.80 -9.90
C ASN A 21 -3.11 28.23 -11.05
N ASP A 22 -3.47 27.89 -12.26
CA ASP A 22 -2.72 28.29 -13.45
C ASP A 22 -2.74 29.81 -13.66
N ALA A 23 -3.90 30.44 -13.45
CA ALA A 23 -4.04 31.90 -13.56
C ALA A 23 -3.32 32.62 -12.40
N GLU A 24 -3.44 32.18 -11.16
CA GLU A 24 -2.75 32.74 -10.00
C GLU A 24 -1.21 32.68 -10.18
N ASN A 25 -0.67 31.53 -10.64
CA ASN A 25 0.74 31.36 -10.91
C ASN A 25 1.23 32.27 -12.05
N ALA A 26 0.42 32.43 -13.09
CA ALA A 26 0.71 33.32 -14.20
C ALA A 26 0.77 34.78 -13.74
N LEU A 27 -0.20 35.23 -12.96
CA LEU A 27 -0.25 36.59 -12.40
C LEU A 27 0.91 36.84 -11.43
N LEU A 28 1.25 35.88 -10.58
CA LEU A 28 2.40 35.98 -9.67
C LEU A 28 3.72 36.12 -10.45
N THR A 29 3.87 35.34 -11.54
CA THR A 29 5.05 35.43 -12.42
C THR A 29 5.18 36.80 -13.06
N VAL A 30 4.08 37.36 -13.58
CA VAL A 30 4.06 38.72 -14.16
C VAL A 30 4.44 39.74 -13.08
N CYS A 31 3.81 39.71 -11.92
CA CYS A 31 4.11 40.62 -10.81
C CYS A 31 5.58 40.53 -10.39
N GLN A 32 6.11 39.34 -10.23
CA GLN A 32 7.48 39.12 -9.77
C GLN A 32 8.51 39.63 -10.75
N ASN A 33 8.29 39.38 -12.06
CA ASN A 33 9.19 39.85 -13.11
C ASN A 33 9.25 41.38 -13.16
N ILE A 34 8.09 42.06 -13.09
CA ILE A 34 8.04 43.52 -13.11
C ILE A 34 8.65 44.13 -11.85
N LEU A 35 8.35 43.56 -10.65
CA LEU A 35 8.90 44.07 -9.41
C LEU A 35 10.40 43.84 -9.28
N SER A 36 10.95 42.80 -9.89
CA SER A 36 12.38 42.53 -9.93
C SER A 36 13.14 43.41 -10.96
N HIS A 37 12.46 43.82 -12.04
CA HIS A 37 13.02 44.60 -13.15
C HIS A 37 12.10 45.77 -13.51
N PRO A 38 11.88 46.75 -12.62
CA PRO A 38 10.81 47.74 -12.75
C PRO A 38 10.97 48.69 -13.93
N ASN A 39 12.18 48.89 -14.47
CA ASN A 39 12.50 49.81 -15.54
C ASN A 39 12.67 49.10 -16.91
N ASP A 40 12.58 47.76 -16.94
CA ASP A 40 12.75 46.99 -18.16
C ASP A 40 11.40 46.80 -18.87
N LYS A 41 11.28 47.42 -20.07
CA LYS A 41 10.08 47.36 -20.93
C LYS A 41 9.68 45.93 -21.25
N LYS A 42 10.63 45.02 -21.40
CA LYS A 42 10.41 43.61 -21.73
C LYS A 42 9.45 42.92 -20.76
N TYR A 43 9.51 43.24 -19.49
CA TYR A 43 8.65 42.64 -18.48
C TYR A 43 7.33 43.39 -18.29
N ARG A 44 7.20 44.61 -18.82
CA ARG A 44 6.00 45.43 -18.76
C ARG A 44 5.06 45.22 -19.94
N GLU A 45 5.44 44.40 -20.91
CA GLU A 45 4.63 44.09 -22.08
C GLU A 45 4.41 42.58 -22.13
N VAL A 46 3.14 42.17 -22.24
CA VAL A 46 2.73 40.77 -22.39
C VAL A 46 1.92 40.65 -23.67
N ARG A 47 2.43 39.94 -24.66
CA ARG A 47 1.73 39.75 -25.94
C ARG A 47 0.44 38.98 -25.76
N LEU A 48 -0.62 39.38 -26.48
CA LEU A 48 -1.93 38.73 -26.40
C LEU A 48 -1.90 37.28 -26.92
N ASP A 49 -1.03 36.95 -27.87
CA ASP A 49 -0.80 35.62 -28.42
C ASP A 49 0.14 34.74 -27.53
N HIS A 50 0.69 35.29 -26.47
CA HIS A 50 1.61 34.55 -25.61
C HIS A 50 0.86 33.42 -24.86
N PRO A 51 1.43 32.19 -24.79
CA PRO A 51 0.78 31.05 -24.12
C PRO A 51 0.29 31.34 -22.68
N LEU A 52 1.02 32.16 -21.94
CA LEU A 52 0.60 32.58 -20.59
C LEU A 52 -0.75 33.32 -20.61
N VAL A 53 -1.03 34.13 -21.62
CA VAL A 53 -2.30 34.85 -21.79
C VAL A 53 -3.36 33.91 -22.32
N THR A 54 -3.10 33.23 -23.42
CA THR A 54 -4.11 32.43 -24.16
C THR A 54 -4.54 31.17 -23.44
N THR A 55 -3.62 30.52 -22.72
CA THR A 55 -3.93 29.23 -22.06
C THR A 55 -4.18 29.32 -20.56
N LYS A 56 -3.72 30.41 -19.89
CA LYS A 56 -3.80 30.50 -18.43
C LYS A 56 -4.64 31.68 -17.92
N LEU A 57 -4.56 32.85 -18.55
CA LEU A 57 -5.28 34.02 -18.06
C LEU A 57 -6.65 34.20 -18.70
N LEU A 58 -6.76 34.02 -20.01
CA LEU A 58 -8.03 34.16 -20.73
C LEU A 58 -9.09 33.13 -20.33
N PRO A 59 -8.75 31.86 -20.07
CA PRO A 59 -9.76 30.88 -19.63
C PRO A 59 -10.26 31.11 -18.21
N ALA A 60 -9.53 31.89 -17.39
CA ALA A 60 -9.86 32.11 -15.99
C ALA A 60 -10.69 33.38 -15.78
N LEU A 61 -11.87 33.25 -15.18
CA LEU A 61 -12.66 34.40 -14.71
C LEU A 61 -11.81 35.22 -13.72
N GLY A 62 -11.67 36.51 -13.97
CA GLY A 62 -10.84 37.40 -13.15
C GLY A 62 -9.35 37.44 -13.53
N GLY A 63 -8.88 36.58 -14.46
CA GLY A 63 -7.47 36.48 -14.82
C GLY A 63 -6.94 37.74 -15.54
N ILE A 64 -7.59 38.16 -16.59
CA ILE A 64 -7.24 39.38 -17.35
C ILE A 64 -7.66 40.64 -16.57
N GLU A 65 -8.79 40.58 -15.89
CA GLU A 65 -9.31 41.70 -15.06
C GLU A 65 -8.30 42.09 -13.99
N CYS A 66 -7.60 41.14 -13.37
CA CYS A 66 -6.50 41.42 -12.43
C CYS A 66 -5.38 42.25 -13.07
N LEU A 67 -5.03 42.01 -14.35
CA LEU A 67 -4.02 42.79 -15.06
C LEU A 67 -4.51 44.22 -15.30
N PHE A 68 -5.76 44.40 -15.71
CA PHE A 68 -6.32 45.75 -15.90
C PHE A 68 -6.40 46.52 -14.57
N ASP A 69 -6.80 45.88 -13.50
CA ASP A 69 -6.91 46.53 -12.18
C ASP A 69 -5.57 46.98 -11.61
N ILE A 70 -4.48 46.30 -11.96
CA ILE A 70 -3.13 46.74 -11.55
C ILE A 70 -2.53 47.78 -12.50
N GLY A 71 -3.24 48.11 -13.59
CA GLY A 71 -2.91 49.22 -14.46
C GLY A 71 -2.40 48.85 -15.85
N PHE A 72 -2.51 47.60 -16.31
CA PHE A 72 -2.24 47.25 -17.70
C PHE A 72 -3.29 47.88 -18.61
N VAL A 73 -2.85 48.26 -19.77
CA VAL A 73 -3.66 48.83 -20.84
C VAL A 73 -3.48 47.97 -22.09
N GLU A 74 -4.59 47.66 -22.73
CA GLU A 74 -4.59 46.92 -23.99
C GLU A 74 -4.13 47.83 -25.15
N THR A 75 -3.21 47.30 -25.94
CA THR A 75 -2.72 47.90 -27.21
C THR A 75 -3.04 46.91 -28.33
N THR A 76 -2.69 47.24 -29.58
CA THR A 76 -3.06 46.43 -30.74
C THR A 76 -2.67 44.97 -30.65
N ASP A 77 -1.54 44.64 -30.04
CA ASP A 77 -0.97 43.28 -30.01
C ASP A 77 -0.52 42.81 -28.59
N CYS A 78 -0.62 43.68 -27.59
CA CYS A 78 -0.14 43.35 -26.23
C CYS A 78 -0.91 44.08 -25.11
N LEU A 79 -0.79 43.54 -23.91
CA LEU A 79 -1.11 44.24 -22.66
C LEU A 79 0.15 44.93 -22.18
N SER A 80 0.12 46.26 -22.00
CA SER A 80 1.26 47.07 -21.61
C SER A 80 0.99 47.75 -20.27
N LEU A 81 1.96 47.71 -19.35
CA LEU A 81 1.92 48.46 -18.11
C LEU A 81 2.69 49.78 -18.28
N PRO A 82 2.02 50.94 -18.28
CA PRO A 82 2.68 52.23 -18.40
C PRO A 82 3.78 52.45 -17.35
N GLN A 83 4.81 53.22 -17.68
CA GLN A 83 5.97 53.40 -16.80
C GLN A 83 5.60 54.19 -15.55
N GLU A 84 4.57 55.02 -15.62
CA GLU A 84 4.00 55.80 -14.53
C GLU A 84 3.06 55.01 -13.62
N ALA A 85 2.68 53.77 -14.00
CA ALA A 85 1.77 52.93 -13.22
C ALA A 85 2.37 52.60 -11.84
N PRO A 86 1.61 52.80 -10.75
CA PRO A 86 2.13 52.65 -9.41
C PRO A 86 2.40 51.16 -9.09
N LEU A 87 3.66 50.84 -8.79
CA LEU A 87 4.08 49.46 -8.43
C LEU A 87 3.40 48.95 -7.15
N SER A 88 2.81 49.83 -6.35
CA SER A 88 2.04 49.47 -5.15
C SER A 88 0.83 48.55 -5.45
N LYS A 89 0.22 48.67 -6.62
CA LYS A 89 -0.88 47.79 -7.03
C LYS A 89 -0.41 46.39 -7.37
N LEU A 90 0.77 46.22 -8.01
CA LEU A 90 1.40 44.92 -8.25
C LEU A 90 1.78 44.24 -6.93
N GLN A 91 2.34 45.02 -5.98
CA GLN A 91 2.64 44.52 -4.63
C GLN A 91 1.39 44.07 -3.89
N SER A 92 0.27 44.80 -4.08
CA SER A 92 -1.01 44.44 -3.49
C SER A 92 -1.58 43.16 -4.08
N LEU A 93 -1.55 43.00 -5.42
CA LEU A 93 -1.96 41.76 -6.09
C LEU A 93 -1.05 40.59 -5.67
N GLN A 94 0.26 40.77 -5.72
CA GLN A 94 1.20 39.76 -5.26
C GLN A 94 0.92 39.33 -3.80
N LYS A 95 0.62 40.27 -2.91
CA LYS A 95 0.29 39.99 -1.51
C LYS A 95 -1.05 39.28 -1.35
N LEU A 96 -2.05 39.59 -2.20
CA LEU A 96 -3.34 38.91 -2.20
C LEU A 96 -3.25 37.48 -2.70
N LEU A 97 -2.54 37.29 -3.84
CA LEU A 97 -2.30 35.96 -4.40
C LEU A 97 -1.31 35.13 -3.56
N SER A 98 -0.26 35.76 -3.00
CA SER A 98 0.66 35.10 -2.07
C SER A 98 -0.01 34.72 -0.74
N LYS A 99 -1.05 35.45 -0.30
CA LYS A 99 -1.87 35.00 0.82
C LYS A 99 -2.75 33.82 0.45
N SER A 100 -3.16 33.71 -0.81
CA SER A 100 -3.81 32.53 -1.36
C SER A 100 -2.84 31.36 -1.49
N SER A 101 -1.58 31.61 -1.92
CA SER A 101 -0.52 30.60 -2.06
C SER A 101 0.38 30.43 -0.83
N LEU A 102 0.38 31.37 0.14
CA LEU A 102 1.03 31.31 1.44
C LEU A 102 0.15 30.74 2.55
N ASN A 103 -0.96 30.11 2.19
CA ASN A 103 -1.39 28.98 2.95
C ASN A 103 -0.43 27.79 2.70
N LYS A 104 0.88 27.96 2.99
CA LYS A 104 1.62 26.90 3.65
C LYS A 104 0.78 26.61 4.88
N THR A 105 -0.08 25.65 4.77
CA THR A 105 -0.69 25.00 5.90
C THR A 105 0.42 24.22 6.63
N SER A 106 1.30 24.95 7.34
CA SER A 106 1.54 24.46 8.69
C SER A 106 0.14 24.36 9.26
N VAL A 107 -0.35 23.13 9.46
CA VAL A 107 -1.64 22.88 10.09
C VAL A 107 -1.58 23.64 11.40
N THR A 108 -2.04 24.90 11.39
CA THR A 108 -2.13 25.70 12.60
C THR A 108 -3.22 25.03 13.39
N LYS A 109 -2.79 24.29 14.41
CA LYS A 109 -3.73 23.58 15.29
C LYS A 109 -4.73 24.58 15.82
N ASP A 110 -6.00 24.35 15.52
CA ASP A 110 -7.07 25.20 16.01
C ASP A 110 -7.30 24.91 17.50
N PRO A 111 -6.91 25.83 18.38
CA PRO A 111 -7.03 25.61 19.82
C PRO A 111 -8.49 25.51 20.28
N THR A 112 -9.45 26.00 19.50
CA THR A 112 -10.86 25.97 19.87
C THR A 112 -11.43 24.56 19.92
N LEU A 113 -10.87 23.61 19.12
CA LEU A 113 -11.27 22.22 19.14
C LEU A 113 -11.05 21.53 20.50
N TYR A 114 -10.02 21.95 21.24
CA TYR A 114 -9.76 21.37 22.57
C TYR A 114 -10.82 21.78 23.61
N SER A 115 -11.59 22.85 23.35
CA SER A 115 -12.72 23.23 24.19
C SER A 115 -13.93 22.29 24.06
N LEU A 116 -13.96 21.42 23.02
CA LEU A 116 -14.97 20.39 22.85
C LEU A 116 -14.75 19.19 23.80
N ILE A 117 -13.58 19.07 24.41
CA ILE A 117 -13.28 18.01 25.38
C ILE A 117 -14.11 18.25 26.64
N PRO A 118 -14.88 17.24 27.11
CA PRO A 118 -15.66 17.37 28.34
C PRO A 118 -14.79 17.72 29.55
N SER A 119 -15.29 18.57 30.43
CA SER A 119 -14.54 19.05 31.61
C SER A 119 -14.35 17.99 32.71
N THR A 120 -15.23 16.97 32.75
CA THR A 120 -15.25 15.92 33.78
C THR A 120 -14.80 14.60 33.21
N ILE A 121 -13.46 14.44 33.00
CA ILE A 121 -12.85 13.24 32.42
C ILE A 121 -11.55 12.89 33.14
N THR A 122 -11.12 11.64 32.99
CA THR A 122 -9.82 11.16 33.51
C THR A 122 -8.66 11.74 32.71
N VAL A 123 -7.45 11.64 33.25
CA VAL A 123 -6.21 12.07 32.55
C VAL A 123 -6.00 11.25 31.27
N GLU A 124 -6.32 9.96 31.31
CA GLU A 124 -6.20 9.05 30.19
C GLU A 124 -7.23 9.35 29.10
N GLU A 125 -8.49 9.54 29.47
CA GLU A 125 -9.56 9.98 28.56
C GLU A 125 -9.23 11.32 27.90
N ASN A 126 -8.65 12.27 28.65
CA ASN A 126 -8.19 13.57 28.11
C ASN A 126 -7.07 13.39 27.07
N ARG A 127 -6.11 12.50 27.33
CA ARG A 127 -5.04 12.17 26.39
C ARG A 127 -5.60 11.57 25.10
N PHE A 128 -6.55 10.65 25.24
CA PHE A 128 -7.22 10.01 24.11
C PHE A 128 -7.97 11.02 23.24
N TYR A 129 -8.80 11.90 23.83
CA TYR A 129 -9.49 12.93 23.08
C TYR A 129 -8.57 13.96 22.42
N LYS A 130 -7.48 14.33 23.07
CA LYS A 130 -6.44 15.18 22.45
C LYS A 130 -5.80 14.51 21.25
N SER A 131 -5.49 13.22 21.34
CA SER A 131 -4.98 12.44 20.22
C SER A 131 -5.96 12.42 19.04
N ILE A 132 -7.26 12.28 19.30
CA ILE A 132 -8.29 12.35 18.26
C ILE A 132 -8.30 13.73 17.59
N ILE A 133 -8.23 14.82 18.36
CA ILE A 133 -8.18 16.19 17.79
C ILE A 133 -6.92 16.37 16.95
N ASP A 134 -5.76 15.96 17.47
CA ASP A 134 -4.48 16.10 16.77
C ASP A 134 -4.52 15.39 15.41
N ASN A 135 -4.98 14.15 15.38
CA ASN A 135 -5.11 13.38 14.14
C ASN A 135 -6.15 13.98 13.17
N PHE A 136 -7.26 14.45 13.71
CA PHE A 136 -8.31 15.13 12.92
C PHE A 136 -7.80 16.41 12.24
N GLN A 137 -6.90 17.12 12.87
CA GLN A 137 -6.25 18.30 12.29
C GLN A 137 -5.15 17.91 11.32
N ASN A 138 -4.31 16.95 11.69
CA ASN A 138 -3.13 16.56 10.92
C ASN A 138 -3.48 16.03 9.52
N VAL A 139 -4.64 15.38 9.33
CA VAL A 139 -5.02 14.87 8.00
C VAL A 139 -5.24 15.95 6.96
N LEU A 140 -5.43 17.22 7.37
CA LEU A 140 -5.55 18.34 6.43
C LEU A 140 -4.25 18.65 5.68
N GLN A 141 -3.10 18.21 6.19
CA GLN A 141 -1.82 18.39 5.50
C GLN A 141 -1.81 17.74 4.10
N TYR A 142 -2.59 16.67 3.92
CA TYR A 142 -2.66 15.97 2.63
C TYR A 142 -3.44 16.74 1.55
N GLU A 143 -4.11 17.82 1.92
CA GLU A 143 -4.83 18.71 0.99
C GLU A 143 -3.97 19.90 0.54
N ASP A 144 -2.71 20.00 0.99
CA ASP A 144 -1.79 21.05 0.55
C ASP A 144 -1.40 20.82 -0.92
N ALA A 145 -1.79 21.74 -1.81
CA ALA A 145 -1.56 21.63 -3.25
C ALA A 145 -0.07 21.56 -3.61
N SER A 146 0.81 22.29 -2.89
CA SER A 146 2.25 22.27 -3.13
C SER A 146 2.86 20.91 -2.77
N LEU A 147 2.37 20.32 -1.69
CA LEU A 147 2.78 18.98 -1.24
C LEU A 147 2.29 17.90 -2.22
N GLN A 148 1.04 18.00 -2.70
CA GLN A 148 0.49 17.10 -3.71
C GLN A 148 1.26 17.18 -5.03
N GLU A 149 1.65 18.38 -5.47
CA GLU A 149 2.50 18.54 -6.67
C GLU A 149 3.88 17.86 -6.52
N LYS A 150 4.47 17.91 -5.32
CA LYS A 150 5.71 17.17 -5.04
C LYS A 150 5.48 15.66 -5.05
N ALA A 151 4.37 15.21 -4.49
CA ALA A 151 3.98 13.80 -4.48
C ALA A 151 3.68 13.27 -5.89
N LYS A 152 3.01 14.05 -6.73
CA LYS A 152 2.71 13.69 -8.13
C LYS A 152 3.97 13.37 -8.93
N LYS A 153 5.08 14.10 -8.68
CA LYS A 153 6.36 13.89 -9.39
C LYS A 153 7.04 12.55 -9.08
N VAL A 154 6.73 11.92 -7.96
CA VAL A 154 7.34 10.64 -7.57
C VAL A 154 6.51 9.43 -7.96
N ILE A 155 5.24 9.62 -8.35
CA ILE A 155 4.33 8.55 -8.75
C ILE A 155 4.63 8.18 -10.23
N PRO A 156 4.98 6.94 -10.55
CA PRO A 156 5.21 6.49 -11.93
C PRO A 156 3.86 6.17 -12.61
N LEU A 157 3.06 7.20 -12.91
CA LEU A 157 1.69 7.05 -13.40
C LEU A 157 1.58 6.11 -14.61
N VAL A 158 2.44 6.30 -15.63
CA VAL A 158 2.42 5.49 -16.86
C VAL A 158 2.67 4.01 -16.56
N ASP A 159 3.64 3.70 -15.67
CA ASP A 159 3.96 2.30 -15.32
C ASP A 159 2.80 1.65 -14.55
N LEU A 160 2.15 2.42 -13.66
CA LEU A 160 0.98 1.95 -12.91
C LEU A 160 -0.24 1.74 -13.80
N GLU A 161 -0.49 2.62 -14.77
CA GLU A 161 -1.55 2.46 -15.76
C GLU A 161 -1.33 1.22 -16.64
N ILE A 162 -0.10 0.99 -17.09
CA ILE A 162 0.26 -0.22 -17.86
C ILE A 162 0.05 -1.48 -17.01
N ALA A 163 0.46 -1.47 -15.74
CA ALA A 163 0.27 -2.59 -14.82
C ALA A 163 -1.22 -2.86 -14.58
N THR A 164 -2.01 -1.80 -14.36
CA THR A 164 -3.47 -1.86 -14.20
C THR A 164 -4.14 -2.50 -15.41
N MET A 165 -3.83 -2.03 -16.61
CA MET A 165 -4.39 -2.59 -17.85
C MET A 165 -3.95 -4.03 -18.10
N THR A 166 -2.74 -4.38 -17.68
CA THR A 166 -2.25 -5.76 -17.77
C THR A 166 -3.02 -6.68 -16.84
N ARG A 167 -3.22 -6.27 -15.57
CA ARG A 167 -4.01 -7.01 -14.60
C ARG A 167 -5.47 -7.16 -15.04
N LEU A 168 -6.08 -6.08 -15.53
CA LEU A 168 -7.45 -6.10 -16.06
C LEU A 168 -7.61 -7.12 -17.19
N ARG A 169 -6.68 -7.14 -18.15
CA ARG A 169 -6.67 -8.15 -19.23
C ARG A 169 -6.55 -9.58 -18.71
N GLN A 170 -5.74 -9.80 -17.68
CA GLN A 170 -5.60 -11.11 -17.04
C GLN A 170 -6.91 -11.53 -16.37
N LEU A 171 -7.56 -10.65 -15.61
CA LEU A 171 -8.85 -10.92 -14.98
C LEU A 171 -9.93 -11.26 -16.01
N HIS A 172 -10.06 -10.48 -17.09
CA HIS A 172 -11.00 -10.76 -18.18
C HIS A 172 -10.73 -12.11 -18.85
N LYS A 173 -9.45 -12.49 -19.03
CA LYS A 173 -9.09 -13.79 -19.60
C LYS A 173 -9.52 -14.94 -18.68
N HIS A 174 -9.35 -14.80 -17.38
CA HIS A 174 -9.77 -15.80 -16.39
C HIS A 174 -11.28 -15.95 -16.31
N VAL A 175 -12.05 -14.86 -16.37
CA VAL A 175 -13.52 -14.89 -16.39
C VAL A 175 -14.03 -15.63 -17.62
N LYS A 176 -13.50 -15.36 -18.82
CA LYS A 176 -13.87 -16.05 -20.06
C LYS A 176 -13.55 -17.54 -20.03
N LEU A 177 -12.44 -17.95 -19.42
CA LEU A 177 -12.07 -19.35 -19.27
C LEU A 177 -12.98 -20.12 -18.29
N ASN A 178 -13.45 -19.45 -17.23
CA ASN A 178 -14.35 -20.07 -16.24
C ASN A 178 -15.80 -20.19 -16.73
N GLN A 179 -16.23 -19.39 -17.70
CA GLN A 179 -17.57 -19.48 -18.32
C GLN A 179 -17.73 -20.70 -19.26
N THR A 180 -16.64 -21.35 -19.65
CA THR A 180 -16.64 -22.53 -20.50
C THR A 180 -16.63 -23.87 -19.76
N ALA A 181 -16.63 -23.85 -18.40
CA ALA A 181 -16.68 -25.08 -17.60
C ALA A 181 -18.12 -25.36 -17.11
N PRO A 182 -18.58 -26.66 -17.13
CA PRO A 182 -19.94 -26.99 -16.70
C PRO A 182 -20.15 -26.71 -15.21
N GLU A 183 -21.28 -26.11 -14.91
CA GLU A 183 -21.76 -25.74 -13.59
C GLU A 183 -21.69 -26.89 -12.58
N LYS A 184 -20.83 -26.84 -11.60
CA LYS A 184 -21.03 -27.39 -10.24
C LYS A 184 -19.91 -26.92 -9.30
N SER A 185 -19.97 -25.71 -8.86
CA SER A 185 -19.54 -25.26 -7.52
C SER A 185 -19.90 -23.76 -7.41
N VAL A 186 -20.65 -23.41 -6.39
CA VAL A 186 -20.99 -22.01 -6.05
C VAL A 186 -19.71 -21.34 -5.61
N LYS A 187 -18.91 -20.85 -6.56
CA LYS A 187 -17.92 -19.80 -6.34
C LYS A 187 -18.63 -18.51 -6.65
N LYS A 188 -18.49 -17.52 -5.77
CA LYS A 188 -18.90 -16.14 -6.00
C LYS A 188 -18.54 -15.79 -7.45
N GLN A 189 -19.54 -15.71 -8.28
CA GLN A 189 -19.43 -15.42 -9.70
C GLN A 189 -19.18 -13.92 -9.77
N TYR A 190 -17.97 -13.51 -10.10
CA TYR A 190 -17.70 -12.13 -10.45
C TYR A 190 -18.43 -11.86 -11.75
N SER A 191 -19.40 -10.94 -11.72
CA SER A 191 -20.08 -10.46 -12.93
C SER A 191 -19.11 -9.58 -13.74
N GLU A 192 -19.40 -9.34 -15.03
CA GLU A 192 -18.61 -8.39 -15.83
C GLU A 192 -18.57 -6.99 -15.19
N ASP A 193 -19.63 -6.61 -14.46
CA ASP A 193 -19.73 -5.36 -13.70
C ASP A 193 -18.78 -5.32 -12.48
N ASP A 194 -18.36 -6.48 -11.93
CA ASP A 194 -17.41 -6.57 -10.80
C ASP A 194 -15.94 -6.38 -11.22
N ILE A 195 -15.66 -6.35 -12.53
CA ILE A 195 -14.29 -6.24 -13.07
C ILE A 195 -13.99 -4.81 -13.54
N ASP A 196 -15.00 -3.96 -13.67
CA ASP A 196 -14.90 -2.68 -14.37
C ASP A 196 -14.42 -1.49 -13.53
N ASP A 197 -14.04 -1.65 -12.24
CA ASP A 197 -13.46 -0.52 -11.54
C ASP A 197 -11.93 -0.46 -11.70
N VAL A 198 -11.53 0.11 -12.82
CA VAL A 198 -10.14 0.42 -13.15
C VAL A 198 -9.45 1.19 -12.01
N LYS A 199 -10.18 1.98 -11.22
CA LYS A 199 -9.62 2.75 -10.09
C LYS A 199 -9.22 1.87 -8.94
N ASP A 200 -10.01 0.84 -8.59
CA ASP A 200 -9.67 -0.08 -7.51
C ASP A 200 -8.50 -0.99 -7.91
N ILE A 201 -8.43 -1.41 -9.19
CA ILE A 201 -7.28 -2.14 -9.73
C ILE A 201 -6.02 -1.26 -9.74
N PHE A 202 -6.15 0.01 -10.12
CA PHE A 202 -5.03 0.96 -10.07
C PHE A 202 -4.54 1.14 -8.62
N LEU A 203 -5.44 1.20 -7.66
CA LEU A 203 -5.12 1.30 -6.24
C LEU A 203 -4.33 0.08 -5.73
N MET A 204 -4.65 -1.13 -6.22
CA MET A 204 -3.86 -2.34 -5.94
C MET A 204 -2.43 -2.22 -6.49
N GLU A 205 -2.28 -1.76 -7.73
CA GLU A 205 -0.96 -1.58 -8.35
C GLU A 205 -0.15 -0.48 -7.64
N LEU A 206 -0.80 0.61 -7.21
CA LEU A 206 -0.19 1.66 -6.40
C LEU A 206 0.32 1.11 -5.07
N LEU A 207 -0.50 0.30 -4.37
CA LEU A 207 -0.16 -0.34 -3.10
C LEU A 207 1.07 -1.25 -3.26
N HIS A 208 1.04 -2.10 -4.28
CA HIS A 208 2.13 -3.02 -4.60
C HIS A 208 3.44 -2.28 -4.95
N TRP A 209 3.36 -1.27 -5.83
CA TRP A 209 4.51 -0.44 -6.17
C TRP A 209 5.07 0.28 -4.95
N PHE A 210 4.19 0.83 -4.09
CA PHE A 210 4.59 1.55 -2.89
C PHE A 210 5.41 0.67 -1.96
N LYS A 211 4.97 -0.55 -1.69
CA LYS A 211 5.67 -1.50 -0.82
C LYS A 211 6.98 -1.99 -1.40
N TYR A 212 6.99 -2.39 -2.67
CA TYR A 212 8.13 -3.15 -3.20
C TYR A 212 9.13 -2.30 -3.98
N LYS A 213 8.75 -1.09 -4.41
CA LYS A 213 9.62 -0.25 -5.26
C LYS A 213 9.85 1.15 -4.72
N PHE A 214 9.00 1.65 -3.84
CA PHE A 214 9.08 3.05 -3.43
C PHE A 214 9.54 3.23 -1.98
N PHE A 215 8.96 2.51 -1.02
CA PHE A 215 9.21 2.76 0.40
C PHE A 215 9.86 1.55 1.09
N THR A 216 10.70 1.79 2.11
CA THR A 216 11.49 0.74 2.77
C THR A 216 11.21 0.74 4.27
N TRP A 217 10.95 -0.45 4.84
CA TRP A 217 10.80 -0.61 6.28
C TRP A 217 12.16 -0.53 7.00
N VAL A 218 12.21 0.18 8.13
CA VAL A 218 13.42 0.33 8.96
C VAL A 218 13.09 0.08 10.42
N ASP A 219 13.54 -1.05 10.95
CA ASP A 219 13.48 -1.32 12.39
C ASP A 219 14.48 -0.47 13.17
N SER A 220 15.70 -0.40 12.66
CA SER A 220 16.79 0.40 13.20
C SER A 220 17.71 0.87 12.06
N PRO A 221 18.16 2.13 12.08
CA PRO A 221 19.05 2.63 11.05
C PRO A 221 20.40 1.92 11.10
N LYS A 222 21.04 1.73 9.93
CA LYS A 222 22.42 1.27 9.86
C LYS A 222 23.39 2.37 10.28
N CYS A 223 24.54 1.98 10.82
CA CYS A 223 25.60 2.92 11.19
C CYS A 223 26.12 3.68 9.96
N THR A 224 26.22 4.98 10.05
CA THR A 224 26.72 5.84 8.97
C THR A 224 28.23 5.70 8.74
N ALA A 225 28.98 5.21 9.75
CA ALA A 225 30.44 5.06 9.65
C ALA A 225 30.89 3.66 9.21
N CYS A 226 30.21 2.59 9.65
CA CYS A 226 30.67 1.21 9.39
C CYS A 226 29.55 0.27 8.87
N PHE A 227 28.38 0.80 8.58
CA PHE A 227 27.20 0.09 8.05
C PHE A 227 26.70 -1.09 8.90
N SER A 228 27.22 -1.25 10.12
CA SER A 228 26.79 -2.28 11.07
C SER A 228 25.45 -1.90 11.71
N ASP A 229 24.82 -2.89 12.35
CA ASP A 229 23.55 -2.68 13.05
C ASP A 229 23.67 -1.72 14.23
N CYS A 230 22.65 -0.92 14.42
CA CYS A 230 22.51 -0.06 15.56
C CYS A 230 21.37 -0.53 16.48
N LYS A 231 21.49 -0.25 17.77
CA LYS A 231 20.42 -0.50 18.75
C LYS A 231 19.89 0.84 19.27
N HIS A 232 18.60 0.92 19.48
CA HIS A 232 17.95 2.07 20.10
C HIS A 232 18.60 2.34 21.48
N GLN A 233 18.96 3.58 21.75
CA GLN A 233 19.56 4.02 23.00
C GLN A 233 18.56 4.85 23.83
N ASN A 234 18.05 5.92 23.23
CA ASN A 234 17.07 6.82 23.83
C ASN A 234 16.33 7.63 22.75
N THR A 235 15.27 8.31 23.16
CA THR A 235 14.50 9.21 22.33
C THR A 235 14.59 10.62 22.90
N VAL A 236 14.78 11.61 22.04
CA VAL A 236 14.89 13.03 22.41
C VAL A 236 13.87 13.86 21.63
N PRO A 237 13.42 15.00 22.18
CA PRO A 237 12.60 15.97 21.44
C PRO A 237 13.30 16.42 20.15
N SER A 238 12.53 16.84 19.16
CA SER A 238 13.03 17.40 17.91
C SER A 238 12.85 18.91 17.90
N ASP A 239 13.88 19.65 17.44
CA ASP A 239 13.77 21.07 17.13
C ASP A 239 13.15 21.30 15.73
N ASP A 240 13.08 20.26 14.89
CA ASP A 240 12.42 20.31 13.58
C ASP A 240 10.92 20.05 13.79
N PRO A 241 10.04 21.04 13.49
CA PRO A 241 8.59 20.89 13.68
C PRO A 241 7.96 19.79 12.78
N ARG A 242 8.69 19.32 11.75
CA ARG A 242 8.25 18.23 10.88
C ARG A 242 8.41 16.85 11.51
N CYS A 243 9.12 16.77 12.64
CA CYS A 243 9.38 15.52 13.37
C CYS A 243 8.68 15.54 14.73
N SER A 244 8.04 14.45 15.11
CA SER A 244 7.51 14.27 16.46
C SER A 244 8.62 14.12 17.50
N GLN A 245 9.69 13.40 17.13
CA GLN A 245 10.83 13.08 18.02
C GLN A 245 12.01 12.56 17.19
N ILE A 246 13.18 12.45 17.82
CA ILE A 246 14.37 11.84 17.24
C ILE A 246 14.80 10.66 18.08
N GLU A 247 14.83 9.45 17.49
CA GLU A 247 15.42 8.27 18.12
C GLU A 247 16.95 8.31 17.94
N ILE A 248 17.69 8.08 19.01
CA ILE A 248 19.13 7.94 18.99
C ILE A 248 19.47 6.46 19.04
N HIS A 249 20.17 6.00 18.02
CA HIS A 249 20.62 4.63 17.90
C HIS A 249 22.15 4.57 18.01
N LYS A 250 22.68 3.58 18.75
CA LYS A 250 24.11 3.38 18.92
C LYS A 250 24.57 2.16 18.14
N CYS A 251 25.61 2.34 17.33
CA CYS A 251 26.24 1.24 16.59
C CYS A 251 26.81 0.20 17.54
N THR A 252 26.49 -1.07 17.28
CA THR A 252 26.97 -2.20 18.10
C THR A 252 28.47 -2.50 17.89
N LYS A 253 29.06 -2.04 16.76
CA LYS A 253 30.45 -2.32 16.40
C LYS A 253 31.38 -1.16 16.75
N CYS A 254 31.09 0.07 16.30
CA CYS A 254 31.98 1.22 16.44
C CYS A 254 31.52 2.25 17.46
N GLY A 255 30.34 2.08 18.06
CA GLY A 255 29.79 3.00 19.07
C GLY A 255 29.24 4.31 18.52
N THR A 256 29.31 4.58 17.23
CA THR A 256 28.78 5.79 16.60
C THR A 256 27.29 5.93 16.88
N ARG A 257 26.85 7.15 17.20
CA ARG A 257 25.42 7.48 17.39
C ARG A 257 24.81 7.91 16.06
N VAL A 258 23.66 7.31 15.71
CA VAL A 258 22.89 7.59 14.50
C VAL A 258 21.54 8.16 14.92
N LYS A 259 21.16 9.29 14.34
CA LYS A 259 19.84 9.90 14.54
C LYS A 259 18.82 9.30 13.58
N PHE A 260 17.64 8.95 14.07
CA PHE A 260 16.50 8.52 13.28
C PHE A 260 15.29 9.42 13.59
N PRO A 261 15.10 10.51 12.81
CA PRO A 261 13.98 11.40 12.97
C PRO A 261 12.65 10.70 12.63
N ARG A 262 11.64 10.89 13.47
CA ARG A 262 10.29 10.36 13.26
C ARG A 262 9.42 11.47 12.65
N TYR A 263 9.35 11.49 11.33
CA TYR A 263 8.66 12.53 10.57
C TYR A 263 7.13 12.37 10.64
N ILE A 264 6.44 13.46 11.00
CA ILE A 264 4.99 13.63 10.90
C ILE A 264 4.59 14.40 9.64
N ASP A 265 5.52 15.12 9.04
CA ASP A 265 5.37 15.77 7.74
C ASP A 265 5.80 14.76 6.64
N PRO A 266 4.95 14.45 5.64
CA PRO A 266 5.30 13.51 4.58
C PRO A 266 6.29 14.08 3.56
N GLU A 267 6.53 15.39 3.48
CA GLU A 267 7.42 15.98 2.48
C GLU A 267 8.85 15.41 2.52
N PRO A 268 9.55 15.36 3.67
CA PRO A 268 10.89 14.76 3.75
C PRO A 268 10.88 13.28 3.38
N LEU A 269 9.77 12.59 3.64
CA LEU A 269 9.65 11.16 3.39
C LEU A 269 9.53 10.81 1.89
N LEU A 270 9.07 11.73 1.05
CA LEU A 270 9.07 11.55 -0.42
C LEU A 270 10.49 11.34 -0.97
N THR A 271 11.50 11.91 -0.30
CA THR A 271 12.92 11.77 -0.67
C THR A 271 13.58 10.63 0.10
N LEU A 272 13.34 10.53 1.42
CA LEU A 272 13.99 9.53 2.28
C LEU A 272 13.46 8.11 2.05
N ARG A 273 12.21 7.97 1.68
CA ARG A 273 11.54 6.71 1.29
C ARG A 273 11.73 5.56 2.27
N ARG A 274 11.75 5.87 3.57
CA ARG A 274 11.98 4.88 4.62
C ARG A 274 11.35 5.28 5.94
N GLY A 275 10.89 4.31 6.71
CA GLY A 275 10.29 4.53 8.01
C GLY A 275 9.62 3.27 8.57
N ARG A 276 8.75 3.47 9.56
CA ARG A 276 7.87 2.44 10.13
C ARG A 276 6.42 2.73 9.74
N CYS A 277 5.46 2.03 10.34
CA CYS A 277 4.04 2.11 9.95
C CYS A 277 3.51 3.55 9.85
N GLY A 278 3.83 4.43 10.80
CA GLY A 278 3.39 5.82 10.78
C GLY A 278 3.89 6.58 9.55
N GLU A 279 5.17 6.49 9.23
CA GLU A 279 5.76 7.12 8.06
C GLU A 279 5.24 6.50 6.75
N TRP A 280 5.01 5.17 6.74
CA TRP A 280 4.44 4.47 5.59
C TRP A 280 3.04 4.98 5.25
N VAL A 281 2.16 5.00 6.23
CA VAL A 281 0.77 5.46 6.05
C VAL A 281 0.73 6.95 5.72
N ASN A 282 1.58 7.75 6.34
CA ASN A 282 1.65 9.19 6.11
C ASN A 282 1.93 9.51 4.62
N VAL A 283 2.91 8.83 4.02
CA VAL A 283 3.21 9.01 2.58
C VAL A 283 2.12 8.39 1.71
N PHE A 284 1.66 7.18 2.01
CA PHE A 284 0.64 6.51 1.20
C PHE A 284 -0.68 7.30 1.15
N MET A 285 -1.10 7.87 2.29
CA MET A 285 -2.24 8.79 2.35
C MET A 285 -2.07 9.99 1.42
N LEU A 286 -0.90 10.63 1.43
CA LEU A 286 -0.60 11.73 0.53
C LEU A 286 -0.72 11.32 -0.93
N LEU A 287 -0.18 10.14 -1.31
CA LEU A 287 -0.28 9.64 -2.68
C LEU A 287 -1.74 9.39 -3.09
N CYS A 288 -2.54 8.77 -2.23
CA CYS A 288 -3.97 8.56 -2.48
C CYS A 288 -4.72 9.88 -2.67
N ARG A 289 -4.45 10.88 -1.80
CA ARG A 289 -5.08 12.20 -1.92
C ARG A 289 -4.63 12.95 -3.18
N THR A 290 -3.36 12.85 -3.54
CA THR A 290 -2.79 13.44 -4.79
C THR A 290 -3.45 12.88 -6.04
N LEU A 291 -3.83 11.59 -6.01
CA LEU A 291 -4.51 10.91 -7.12
C LEU A 291 -6.04 11.10 -7.10
N GLY A 292 -6.55 11.93 -6.19
CA GLY A 292 -7.98 12.26 -6.10
C GLY A 292 -8.85 11.21 -5.40
N TYR A 293 -8.27 10.19 -4.78
CA TYR A 293 -9.05 9.24 -3.98
C TYR A 293 -9.58 9.89 -2.70
N ASP A 294 -10.83 9.62 -2.34
CA ASP A 294 -11.31 9.86 -1.00
C ASP A 294 -10.65 8.83 -0.07
N ALA A 295 -9.66 9.28 0.70
CA ALA A 295 -8.89 8.44 1.59
C ALA A 295 -8.96 8.95 3.03
N ARG A 296 -8.76 8.04 4.00
CA ARG A 296 -8.67 8.35 5.41
C ARG A 296 -7.60 7.53 6.11
N CYS A 297 -6.93 8.15 7.06
CA CYS A 297 -5.95 7.51 7.91
C CYS A 297 -6.67 6.81 9.07
N VAL A 298 -6.33 5.56 9.34
CA VAL A 298 -6.95 4.75 10.40
C VAL A 298 -5.93 4.46 11.48
N HIS A 299 -6.26 4.82 12.71
CA HIS A 299 -5.43 4.61 13.88
C HIS A 299 -6.06 3.56 14.80
N ASP A 300 -5.29 2.55 15.13
CA ASP A 300 -5.60 1.54 16.12
C ASP A 300 -4.83 1.86 17.43
N GLU A 301 -5.53 2.09 18.50
CA GLU A 301 -4.96 2.38 19.83
C GLU A 301 -4.04 1.27 20.35
N THR A 302 -4.12 0.07 19.77
CA THR A 302 -3.18 -1.02 20.07
C THR A 302 -1.90 -0.98 19.23
N ASP A 303 -1.53 0.22 18.74
CA ASP A 303 -0.28 0.55 18.07
C ASP A 303 -0.15 -0.02 16.65
N HIS A 304 -1.07 0.38 15.76
CA HIS A 304 -0.90 0.25 14.32
C HIS A 304 -1.71 1.32 13.57
N VAL A 305 -1.30 1.60 12.33
CA VAL A 305 -1.97 2.56 11.47
C VAL A 305 -2.01 2.01 10.04
N TRP A 306 -3.09 2.37 9.31
CA TRP A 306 -3.28 2.00 7.91
C TRP A 306 -4.16 3.03 7.18
N THR A 307 -4.56 2.72 5.97
CA THR A 307 -5.37 3.60 5.13
C THR A 307 -6.69 2.92 4.77
N GLU A 308 -7.75 3.69 4.62
CA GLU A 308 -8.95 3.28 3.92
C GLU A 308 -9.23 4.24 2.77
N VAL A 309 -9.73 3.69 1.66
CA VAL A 309 -10.11 4.44 0.47
C VAL A 309 -11.57 4.13 0.13
N TRP A 310 -12.34 5.17 -0.20
CA TRP A 310 -13.72 5.00 -0.64
C TRP A 310 -13.76 4.48 -2.07
N SER A 311 -14.25 3.27 -2.28
CA SER A 311 -14.56 2.75 -3.60
C SER A 311 -15.93 3.28 -4.05
N ILE A 312 -15.96 3.89 -5.23
CA ILE A 312 -17.19 4.37 -5.84
C ILE A 312 -18.00 3.17 -6.37
N HIS A 313 -17.32 2.15 -6.85
CA HIS A 313 -17.92 0.92 -7.36
C HIS A 313 -18.57 0.12 -6.22
N GLU A 314 -17.81 -0.24 -5.21
CA GLU A 314 -18.25 -1.01 -4.05
C GLU A 314 -19.18 -0.21 -3.12
N LYS A 315 -19.19 1.12 -3.22
CA LYS A 315 -19.96 2.05 -2.36
C LYS A 315 -19.67 1.85 -0.87
N ARG A 316 -18.40 1.52 -0.55
CA ARG A 316 -17.89 1.31 0.81
C ARG A 316 -16.43 1.72 0.93
N TRP A 317 -15.96 1.80 2.16
CA TRP A 317 -14.55 1.99 2.45
C TRP A 317 -13.81 0.66 2.31
N ILE A 318 -12.71 0.68 1.56
CA ILE A 318 -11.83 -0.46 1.37
C ILE A 318 -10.59 -0.28 2.23
N HIS A 319 -10.27 -1.29 3.02
CA HIS A 319 -9.07 -1.37 3.82
C HIS A 319 -7.83 -1.55 2.96
N LEU A 320 -6.75 -0.80 3.26
CA LEU A 320 -5.43 -0.91 2.65
C LEU A 320 -4.33 -0.79 3.70
N ASP A 321 -3.52 -1.83 3.82
CA ASP A 321 -2.31 -1.76 4.65
C ASP A 321 -1.07 -1.65 3.75
N PRO A 322 -0.48 -0.44 3.61
CA PRO A 322 0.68 -0.25 2.76
C PRO A 322 1.94 -0.97 3.27
N CYS A 323 2.02 -1.25 4.58
CA CYS A 323 3.14 -1.99 5.15
C CYS A 323 3.10 -3.46 4.74
N GLU A 324 1.90 -4.03 4.61
CA GLU A 324 1.71 -5.45 4.35
C GLU A 324 1.37 -5.77 2.88
N ASP A 325 1.10 -4.76 2.02
CA ASP A 325 0.59 -4.92 0.65
C ASP A 325 -0.73 -5.71 0.66
N VAL A 326 -1.64 -5.30 1.52
CA VAL A 326 -2.91 -5.99 1.71
C VAL A 326 -4.06 -5.03 1.45
N MET A 327 -4.97 -5.45 0.59
CA MET A 327 -6.20 -4.73 0.27
C MET A 327 -7.41 -5.59 0.66
N ASP A 328 -8.41 -4.95 1.26
CA ASP A 328 -9.72 -5.50 1.61
C ASP A 328 -9.70 -6.74 2.52
N ARG A 329 -8.83 -6.74 3.53
CA ARG A 329 -8.73 -7.81 4.53
C ARG A 329 -8.77 -7.26 5.97
N PRO A 330 -9.87 -6.60 6.40
CA PRO A 330 -9.92 -5.89 7.68
C PRO A 330 -9.72 -6.81 8.89
N LEU A 331 -10.13 -8.07 8.82
CA LEU A 331 -10.00 -9.02 9.93
C LEU A 331 -8.57 -9.55 10.14
N MET A 332 -7.59 -9.15 9.30
CA MET A 332 -6.20 -9.61 9.44
C MET A 332 -5.57 -9.27 10.79
N TYR A 333 -5.95 -8.15 11.38
CA TYR A 333 -5.40 -7.72 12.67
C TYR A 333 -5.90 -8.56 13.83
N GLU A 334 -7.21 -8.85 13.88
CA GLU A 334 -7.79 -9.69 14.92
C GLU A 334 -7.47 -11.18 14.70
N LYS A 335 -7.72 -11.71 13.49
CA LYS A 335 -7.56 -13.14 13.20
C LYS A 335 -6.13 -13.53 12.88
N GLY A 336 -5.42 -12.72 12.09
CA GLY A 336 -4.04 -12.99 11.66
C GLY A 336 -3.00 -12.65 12.72
N TRP A 337 -3.01 -11.41 13.22
CA TRP A 337 -2.03 -10.91 14.17
C TRP A 337 -2.40 -11.16 15.63
N LYS A 338 -3.61 -11.69 15.90
CA LYS A 338 -4.13 -11.95 17.25
C LYS A 338 -4.20 -10.69 18.15
N LYS A 339 -4.33 -9.51 17.54
CA LYS A 339 -4.43 -8.26 18.29
C LYS A 339 -5.68 -8.20 19.15
N LYS A 340 -5.55 -7.62 20.32
CA LYS A 340 -6.65 -7.36 21.26
C LYS A 340 -7.18 -5.96 21.03
N LEU A 341 -7.93 -5.79 19.94
CA LEU A 341 -8.44 -4.51 19.47
C LEU A 341 -9.30 -3.81 20.53
N THR A 342 -9.22 -2.46 20.54
CA THR A 342 -10.00 -1.58 21.43
C THR A 342 -10.70 -0.48 20.62
N TYR A 343 -10.02 0.62 20.34
CA TYR A 343 -10.54 1.74 19.55
C TYR A 343 -9.79 1.81 18.23
N ILE A 344 -10.54 1.86 17.13
CA ILE A 344 -9.99 2.07 15.79
C ILE A 344 -10.72 3.27 15.17
N ILE A 345 -10.02 4.40 15.09
CA ILE A 345 -10.59 5.67 14.67
C ILE A 345 -10.02 6.07 13.30
N ALA A 346 -10.90 6.39 12.37
CA ALA A 346 -10.56 6.82 11.02
C ALA A 346 -10.73 8.33 10.85
N TYR A 347 -9.77 8.96 10.18
CA TYR A 347 -9.66 10.41 10.01
C TYR A 347 -9.55 10.75 8.52
N SER A 348 -10.50 11.52 8.00
CA SER A 348 -10.45 12.10 6.66
C SER A 348 -10.46 13.63 6.72
N LYS A 349 -10.33 14.27 5.57
CA LYS A 349 -10.53 15.72 5.49
C LYS A 349 -11.94 16.17 5.89
N ASP A 350 -12.91 15.28 5.76
CA ASP A 350 -14.32 15.58 5.96
C ASP A 350 -14.84 15.21 7.34
N GLU A 351 -14.34 14.14 7.92
CA GLU A 351 -14.94 13.50 9.08
C GLU A 351 -13.98 12.61 9.88
N VAL A 352 -14.39 12.38 11.11
CA VAL A 352 -13.86 11.33 12.01
C VAL A 352 -14.92 10.26 12.19
N GLN A 353 -14.52 9.00 12.22
CA GLN A 353 -15.44 7.88 12.45
C GLN A 353 -14.76 6.80 13.30
N ASP A 354 -15.51 6.25 14.26
CA ASP A 354 -15.14 5.00 14.92
C ASP A 354 -15.49 3.83 13.98
N VAL A 355 -14.46 3.14 13.50
CA VAL A 355 -14.58 2.06 12.51
C VAL A 355 -14.23 0.69 13.08
N THR A 356 -14.09 0.60 14.40
CA THR A 356 -13.68 -0.63 15.12
C THR A 356 -14.48 -1.85 14.66
N TRP A 357 -15.75 -1.66 14.37
CA TRP A 357 -16.69 -2.74 14.05
C TRP A 357 -16.43 -3.42 12.69
N ARG A 358 -15.73 -2.77 11.78
CA ARG A 358 -15.24 -3.37 10.52
C ARG A 358 -14.10 -4.37 10.77
N TYR A 359 -13.34 -4.17 11.84
CA TYR A 359 -12.09 -4.89 12.09
C TYR A 359 -12.21 -6.03 13.09
N THR A 360 -13.40 -6.30 13.61
CA THR A 360 -13.64 -7.34 14.62
C THR A 360 -14.83 -8.22 14.31
N CYS A 361 -14.72 -9.51 14.64
CA CYS A 361 -15.84 -10.43 14.75
C CYS A 361 -16.27 -10.64 16.23
N ASP A 362 -15.49 -10.13 17.20
CA ASP A 362 -15.72 -10.27 18.64
C ASP A 362 -16.15 -8.94 19.28
N ILE A 363 -17.33 -8.45 18.88
CA ILE A 363 -17.88 -7.17 19.37
C ILE A 363 -17.93 -7.12 20.90
N LEU A 364 -18.42 -8.19 21.54
CA LEU A 364 -18.55 -8.22 22.99
C LEU A 364 -17.18 -8.22 23.71
N GLY A 365 -16.19 -8.90 23.15
CA GLY A 365 -14.83 -8.86 23.65
C GLY A 365 -14.18 -7.49 23.50
N VAL A 366 -14.40 -6.82 22.35
CA VAL A 366 -13.93 -5.45 22.13
C VAL A 366 -14.56 -4.48 23.12
N LEU A 367 -15.89 -4.50 23.28
CA LEU A 367 -16.60 -3.64 24.24
C LEU A 367 -16.07 -3.78 25.68
N LYS A 368 -15.71 -4.98 26.11
CA LYS A 368 -15.12 -5.22 27.43
C LYS A 368 -13.71 -4.62 27.59
N ARG A 369 -12.99 -4.39 26.52
CA ARG A 369 -11.64 -3.83 26.53
C ARG A 369 -11.62 -2.31 26.32
N ARG A 370 -12.76 -1.70 26.01
CA ARG A 370 -12.93 -0.25 25.78
C ARG A 370 -13.21 0.43 27.10
N ASP A 371 -12.16 0.70 27.87
CA ASP A 371 -12.20 1.24 29.23
C ASP A 371 -11.73 2.69 29.34
N ILE A 372 -11.17 3.27 28.25
CA ILE A 372 -10.69 4.66 28.24
C ILE A 372 -11.86 5.65 28.26
N SER A 373 -12.90 5.41 27.46
CA SER A 373 -14.08 6.28 27.38
C SER A 373 -15.37 5.47 27.16
N CYS A 374 -16.47 5.96 27.69
CA CYS A 374 -17.77 5.32 27.44
C CYS A 374 -18.26 5.64 26.01
N GLU A 375 -18.97 4.69 25.41
CA GLU A 375 -19.44 4.76 24.01
C GLU A 375 -20.23 6.06 23.73
N THR A 376 -21.15 6.41 24.60
CA THR A 376 -21.99 7.62 24.42
C THR A 376 -21.17 8.90 24.36
N LYS A 377 -20.17 9.04 25.26
CA LYS A 377 -19.29 10.24 25.25
C LYS A 377 -18.45 10.30 24.00
N LEU A 378 -17.88 9.15 23.57
CA LEU A 378 -17.04 9.07 22.38
C LEU A 378 -17.86 9.43 21.13
N ILE A 379 -19.06 8.89 20.97
CA ILE A 379 -19.94 9.19 19.84
C ILE A 379 -20.27 10.69 19.82
N GLN A 380 -20.69 11.28 20.94
CA GLN A 380 -21.01 12.70 21.04
C GLN A 380 -19.81 13.60 20.71
N PHE A 381 -18.61 13.17 21.14
CA PHE A 381 -17.38 13.90 20.85
C PHE A 381 -17.03 13.86 19.35
N ILE A 382 -17.09 12.68 18.73
CA ILE A 382 -16.89 12.51 17.29
C ILE A 382 -17.91 13.34 16.49
N GLU A 383 -19.19 13.31 16.87
CA GLU A 383 -20.23 14.13 16.23
C GLU A 383 -19.92 15.64 16.34
N SER A 384 -19.42 16.09 17.48
CA SER A 384 -19.06 17.49 17.70
C SER A 384 -17.91 17.93 16.78
N LEU A 385 -16.88 17.08 16.60
CA LEU A 385 -15.78 17.32 15.66
C LEU A 385 -16.26 17.37 14.21
N ASN A 386 -17.13 16.44 13.82
CA ASN A 386 -17.69 16.38 12.47
C ASN A 386 -18.57 17.62 12.18
N LYS A 387 -19.41 18.00 13.13
CA LYS A 387 -20.20 19.22 13.04
C LYS A 387 -19.33 20.47 12.90
N TYR A 388 -18.26 20.56 13.70
CA TYR A 388 -17.30 21.66 13.62
C TYR A 388 -16.71 21.77 12.20
N ARG A 389 -16.17 20.69 11.64
CA ARG A 389 -15.57 20.65 10.29
C ARG A 389 -16.58 21.05 9.21
N GLN A 390 -17.76 20.46 9.25
CA GLN A 390 -18.81 20.62 8.22
C GLN A 390 -19.58 21.94 8.36
N SER A 391 -19.45 22.66 9.48
CA SER A 391 -20.01 24.00 9.67
C SER A 391 -19.07 25.12 9.21
N SER A 392 -17.87 24.79 8.71
CA SER A 392 -16.95 25.78 8.17
C SER A 392 -17.60 26.52 6.98
N PRO A 393 -17.47 27.85 6.89
CA PRO A 393 -18.07 28.64 5.80
C PRO A 393 -17.63 28.21 4.40
N ASN A 394 -16.46 27.58 4.30
CA ASN A 394 -15.89 27.11 3.03
C ASN A 394 -16.24 25.64 2.74
N TYR A 395 -17.03 24.96 3.59
CA TYR A 395 -17.41 23.58 3.35
C TYR A 395 -18.61 23.51 2.40
N SER A 396 -18.41 22.90 1.23
CA SER A 396 -19.42 22.82 0.18
C SER A 396 -20.66 22.03 0.63
N VAL A 397 -21.85 22.58 0.39
CA VAL A 397 -23.14 21.91 0.67
C VAL A 397 -23.26 20.60 -0.10
N THR A 398 -22.83 20.58 -1.37
CA THR A 398 -22.82 19.37 -2.20
C THR A 398 -21.90 18.30 -1.59
N ARG A 399 -20.71 18.71 -1.12
CA ARG A 399 -19.79 17.80 -0.43
C ARG A 399 -20.38 17.27 0.87
N GLN A 400 -21.08 18.12 1.63
CA GLN A 400 -21.76 17.72 2.86
C GLN A 400 -22.83 16.64 2.60
N GLN A 401 -23.66 16.84 1.59
CA GLN A 401 -24.67 15.85 1.20
C GLN A 401 -24.06 14.52 0.77
N TYR A 402 -22.96 14.58 0.00
CA TYR A 402 -22.23 13.39 -0.41
C TYR A 402 -21.65 12.64 0.80
N VAL A 403 -21.02 13.35 1.74
CA VAL A 403 -20.43 12.76 2.95
C VAL A 403 -21.51 12.14 3.84
N ILE A 404 -22.66 12.81 4.00
CA ILE A 404 -23.80 12.27 4.76
C ILE A 404 -24.29 10.95 4.13
N LYS A 405 -24.51 10.95 2.81
CA LYS A 405 -24.93 9.73 2.09
C LYS A 405 -23.92 8.58 2.28
N ARG A 406 -22.64 8.87 2.14
CA ARG A 406 -21.54 7.91 2.34
C ARG A 406 -21.54 7.35 3.77
N ARG A 407 -21.70 8.23 4.78
CA ARG A 407 -21.76 7.83 6.20
C ARG A 407 -22.95 6.92 6.49
N VAL A 408 -24.13 7.18 5.89
CA VAL A 408 -25.30 6.31 6.06
C VAL A 408 -25.00 4.90 5.52
N LEU A 409 -24.39 4.79 4.34
CA LEU A 409 -23.97 3.50 3.78
C LEU A 409 -22.98 2.77 4.70
N GLU A 410 -21.99 3.50 5.21
CA GLU A 410 -21.00 2.95 6.13
C GLU A 410 -21.60 2.47 7.46
N LEU A 411 -22.53 3.24 8.04
CA LEU A 411 -23.19 2.82 9.28
C LEU A 411 -23.98 1.52 9.09
N VAL A 412 -24.62 1.35 7.94
CA VAL A 412 -25.30 0.08 7.60
C VAL A 412 -24.29 -1.07 7.53
N GLU A 413 -23.13 -0.85 6.93
CA GLU A 413 -22.04 -1.84 6.87
C GLU A 413 -21.52 -2.19 8.28
N LEU A 414 -21.26 -1.19 9.13
CA LEU A 414 -20.73 -1.38 10.48
C LEU A 414 -21.69 -2.09 11.44
N ILE A 415 -23.00 -2.03 11.20
CA ILE A 415 -24.00 -2.78 11.98
C ILE A 415 -24.00 -4.26 11.59
N HIS A 416 -23.65 -4.59 10.34
CA HIS A 416 -23.57 -5.97 9.89
C HIS A 416 -22.28 -6.59 10.43
N VAL A 417 -22.41 -7.38 11.48
CA VAL A 417 -21.29 -8.21 11.97
C VAL A 417 -20.86 -9.12 10.83
N PRO A 418 -19.56 -9.13 10.46
CA PRO A 418 -19.05 -10.11 9.52
C PRO A 418 -19.46 -11.50 10.00
N ASN A 419 -20.29 -12.21 9.22
CA ASN A 419 -20.93 -13.44 9.64
C ASN A 419 -19.88 -14.46 10.05
N LYS A 420 -19.88 -14.92 11.29
CA LYS A 420 -19.05 -16.06 11.77
C LYS A 420 -19.22 -17.31 10.90
N GLN A 421 -20.37 -17.45 10.22
CA GLN A 421 -20.69 -18.61 9.39
C GLN A 421 -20.21 -18.49 7.94
N ASN A 422 -19.95 -17.25 7.44
CA ASN A 422 -19.42 -17.02 6.08
C ASN A 422 -17.93 -16.64 6.06
N SER A 423 -17.31 -16.41 7.23
CA SER A 423 -15.86 -16.44 7.31
C SER A 423 -15.47 -17.91 7.19
N ASP A 424 -15.07 -18.35 6.02
CA ASP A 424 -14.40 -19.62 5.85
C ASP A 424 -13.33 -19.71 6.93
N ASP A 425 -13.46 -20.66 7.88
CA ASP A 425 -12.42 -20.96 8.88
C ASP A 425 -11.10 -21.36 8.20
N ASN A 426 -11.10 -21.48 6.87
CA ASN A 426 -9.99 -21.74 5.97
C ASN A 426 -9.30 -20.46 5.46
N GLU A 427 -9.81 -19.24 5.72
CA GLU A 427 -9.12 -18.03 5.29
C GLU A 427 -7.87 -17.79 6.13
N ASN A 428 -6.71 -17.97 5.50
CA ASN A 428 -5.42 -17.78 6.15
C ASN A 428 -5.05 -16.30 6.16
N TYR A 429 -5.23 -15.64 7.30
CA TYR A 429 -4.90 -14.22 7.45
C TYR A 429 -3.40 -13.95 7.65
N GLY A 430 -2.57 -14.96 7.85
CA GLY A 430 -1.14 -14.77 8.11
C GLY A 430 -0.84 -13.93 9.37
N GLY A 431 0.42 -13.92 9.80
CA GLY A 431 0.92 -12.97 10.80
C GLY A 431 1.46 -11.71 10.14
N ARG A 432 1.88 -10.75 10.95
CA ARG A 432 2.55 -9.53 10.49
C ARG A 432 3.85 -9.86 9.76
N SER A 433 4.09 -9.25 8.60
CA SER A 433 5.32 -9.46 7.82
C SER A 433 6.40 -8.40 8.10
N THR A 434 6.00 -7.17 8.42
CA THR A 434 6.91 -6.05 8.71
C THR A 434 7.40 -6.03 10.15
N GLY A 435 8.62 -5.58 10.34
CA GLY A 435 9.31 -5.55 11.64
C GLY A 435 10.19 -6.77 11.92
N SER A 436 11.12 -6.66 12.87
CA SER A 436 11.98 -7.79 13.25
C SER A 436 11.16 -8.93 13.87
N TYR A 437 11.66 -10.16 13.73
CA TYR A 437 10.99 -11.33 14.27
C TYR A 437 10.78 -11.22 15.78
N GLU A 438 11.80 -10.78 16.52
CA GLU A 438 11.77 -10.62 17.98
C GLU A 438 10.72 -9.59 18.40
N TRP A 439 10.62 -8.48 17.67
CA TRP A 439 9.64 -7.43 17.93
C TRP A 439 8.22 -7.95 17.68
N ARG A 440 7.97 -8.66 16.58
CA ARG A 440 6.67 -9.27 16.27
C ARG A 440 6.29 -10.37 17.29
N LEU A 441 7.27 -11.17 17.70
CA LEU A 441 7.07 -12.21 18.72
C LEU A 441 6.67 -11.61 20.08
N ALA A 442 7.39 -10.55 20.51
CA ALA A 442 7.10 -9.85 21.76
C ALA A 442 5.67 -9.25 21.79
N ARG A 443 5.11 -8.93 20.61
CA ARG A 443 3.74 -8.39 20.45
C ARG A 443 2.69 -9.47 20.22
N GLY A 444 3.08 -10.73 20.05
CA GLY A 444 2.18 -11.82 19.69
C GLY A 444 1.61 -11.72 18.27
N GLU A 445 2.16 -10.86 17.41
CA GLU A 445 1.70 -10.60 16.05
C GLU A 445 2.25 -11.62 15.02
N ILE A 446 2.77 -12.74 15.50
CA ILE A 446 3.20 -13.87 14.70
C ILE A 446 2.06 -14.89 14.67
N SER A 447 1.63 -15.25 13.47
CA SER A 447 0.69 -16.35 13.32
C SER A 447 1.39 -17.66 13.74
N GLU A 448 0.89 -18.32 14.78
CA GLU A 448 1.26 -19.70 15.08
C GLU A 448 0.58 -20.68 14.11
N SER A 449 -0.45 -20.24 13.41
CA SER A 449 -1.07 -21.04 12.36
C SER A 449 -0.09 -21.14 11.21
N LYS A 450 0.44 -22.34 11.01
CA LYS A 450 1.09 -22.72 9.75
C LYS A 450 0.16 -22.25 8.63
N PRO A 451 0.64 -21.49 7.63
CA PRO A 451 -0.16 -21.22 6.45
C PRO A 451 -0.53 -22.59 5.86
N LYS A 452 -1.76 -23.04 6.10
CA LYS A 452 -2.31 -24.17 5.40
C LYS A 452 -2.67 -23.71 4.01
N VAL A 453 -1.65 -23.53 3.18
CA VAL A 453 -1.84 -23.49 1.75
C VAL A 453 -2.10 -24.95 1.35
N ASN A 454 -3.35 -25.35 1.29
CA ASN A 454 -3.71 -26.73 0.94
C ASN A 454 -3.88 -26.89 -0.57
N TYR A 455 -3.07 -26.15 -1.37
CA TYR A 455 -3.18 -26.30 -2.81
C TYR A 455 -2.63 -27.66 -3.24
N SER A 456 -3.40 -28.34 -4.07
CA SER A 456 -3.00 -29.63 -4.63
C SER A 456 -3.22 -29.60 -6.15
N TRP A 457 -2.19 -29.94 -6.87
CA TRP A 457 -2.21 -30.06 -8.32
C TRP A 457 -2.87 -31.39 -8.71
N ASP A 458 -4.08 -31.35 -9.28
CA ASP A 458 -4.66 -32.56 -9.89
C ASP A 458 -4.03 -32.77 -11.26
N ILE A 459 -3.00 -33.61 -11.29
CA ILE A 459 -2.21 -33.86 -12.50
C ILE A 459 -2.94 -34.74 -13.54
N SER A 460 -4.01 -35.44 -13.15
CA SER A 460 -4.78 -36.29 -14.05
C SER A 460 -5.64 -35.52 -15.07
N ASN A 461 -5.80 -34.20 -14.87
CA ASN A 461 -6.55 -33.33 -15.77
C ASN A 461 -5.78 -32.90 -17.03
N TYR A 462 -4.48 -33.18 -17.09
CA TYR A 462 -3.58 -32.68 -18.14
C TYR A 462 -3.11 -33.75 -19.13
N GLY A 463 -3.81 -34.92 -19.18
CA GLY A 463 -3.49 -36.00 -20.09
C GLY A 463 -2.37 -36.93 -19.58
N GLU A 464 -1.50 -37.41 -20.49
CA GLU A 464 -0.45 -38.37 -20.18
C GLU A 464 0.82 -37.73 -19.52
N ALA A 465 0.92 -36.41 -19.53
CA ALA A 465 2.03 -35.67 -18.93
C ALA A 465 1.57 -34.34 -18.33
N PHE A 466 2.10 -34.04 -17.18
CA PHE A 466 1.92 -32.76 -16.49
C PHE A 466 3.25 -32.01 -16.45
N HIS A 467 3.24 -30.77 -16.96
CA HIS A 467 4.42 -29.91 -17.02
C HIS A 467 4.18 -28.63 -16.22
N LEU A 468 4.86 -28.46 -15.10
CA LEU A 468 4.81 -27.28 -14.25
C LEU A 468 6.14 -26.55 -14.30
N GLN A 469 6.09 -25.25 -14.54
CA GLN A 469 7.22 -24.36 -14.49
C GLN A 469 6.94 -23.23 -13.51
N TYR A 470 7.96 -22.72 -12.82
CA TYR A 470 7.86 -21.53 -12.01
C TYR A 470 9.01 -20.56 -12.34
N SER A 471 8.66 -19.31 -12.53
CA SER A 471 9.62 -18.20 -12.68
C SER A 471 9.62 -17.36 -11.41
N ILE A 472 10.72 -17.34 -10.69
CA ILE A 472 10.88 -16.52 -9.48
C ILE A 472 10.93 -15.03 -9.81
N VAL A 473 11.38 -14.66 -11.01
CA VAL A 473 11.46 -13.27 -11.46
C VAL A 473 10.06 -12.70 -11.69
N ASN A 474 9.21 -13.45 -12.38
CA ASN A 474 7.84 -13.07 -12.67
C ASN A 474 6.85 -13.43 -11.54
N ASP A 475 7.30 -14.23 -10.57
CA ASP A 475 6.52 -14.81 -9.46
C ASP A 475 5.25 -15.53 -9.93
N VAL A 476 5.39 -16.41 -10.95
CA VAL A 476 4.28 -17.10 -11.60
C VAL A 476 4.60 -18.57 -11.84
N TYR A 477 3.68 -19.48 -11.46
CA TYR A 477 3.64 -20.85 -11.95
C TYR A 477 2.93 -20.91 -13.29
N MET A 478 3.45 -21.73 -14.20
CA MET A 478 2.88 -21.96 -15.52
C MET A 478 2.75 -23.47 -15.77
N ILE A 479 1.56 -23.91 -16.16
CA ILE A 479 1.33 -25.25 -16.68
C ILE A 479 1.39 -25.16 -18.21
N THR A 480 2.16 -26.04 -18.84
CA THR A 480 2.27 -26.10 -20.29
C THR A 480 1.83 -27.47 -20.82
N ASP A 481 1.40 -27.50 -22.09
CA ASP A 481 1.21 -28.76 -22.82
C ASP A 481 2.55 -29.32 -23.34
N ASN A 482 2.50 -30.48 -24.01
CA ASN A 482 3.66 -31.13 -24.61
C ASN A 482 4.34 -30.29 -25.70
N SER A 483 3.67 -29.26 -26.24
CA SER A 483 4.23 -28.33 -27.24
C SER A 483 4.87 -27.09 -26.59
N GLY A 484 4.78 -26.96 -25.27
CA GLY A 484 5.25 -25.80 -24.52
C GLY A 484 4.25 -24.63 -24.47
N LYS A 485 3.04 -24.80 -25.00
CA LYS A 485 1.98 -23.78 -24.93
C LYS A 485 1.41 -23.68 -23.52
N ALA A 486 1.32 -22.47 -22.99
CA ALA A 486 0.72 -22.23 -21.67
C ALA A 486 -0.76 -22.60 -21.66
N LEU A 487 -1.14 -23.40 -20.66
CA LEU A 487 -2.50 -23.83 -20.39
C LEU A 487 -3.09 -23.06 -19.20
N MET A 488 -2.30 -22.77 -18.19
CA MET A 488 -2.72 -22.12 -16.94
C MET A 488 -1.55 -21.42 -16.29
N ASP A 489 -1.80 -20.23 -15.70
CA ASP A 489 -0.85 -19.48 -14.91
C ASP A 489 -1.40 -19.24 -13.49
N ILE A 490 -0.55 -19.40 -12.46
CA ILE A 490 -0.90 -19.09 -11.07
C ILE A 490 0.11 -18.06 -10.56
N PRO A 491 -0.27 -16.80 -10.33
CA PRO A 491 0.60 -15.78 -9.78
C PRO A 491 0.86 -16.01 -8.29
N GLY A 492 2.08 -15.68 -7.85
CA GLY A 492 2.52 -15.81 -6.46
C GLY A 492 3.01 -17.22 -6.12
N TRP A 493 4.25 -17.32 -5.64
CA TRP A 493 4.90 -18.61 -5.29
C TRP A 493 4.13 -19.40 -4.23
N GLN A 494 3.42 -18.72 -3.32
CA GLN A 494 2.65 -19.34 -2.25
C GLN A 494 1.42 -20.07 -2.79
N ASN A 495 0.78 -19.54 -3.83
CA ASN A 495 -0.50 -20.03 -4.33
C ASN A 495 -0.43 -21.40 -4.99
N GLY A 496 0.75 -21.84 -5.43
CA GLY A 496 0.99 -23.19 -5.97
C GLY A 496 1.52 -24.19 -4.93
N THR A 497 1.63 -23.83 -3.65
CA THR A 497 2.20 -24.68 -2.60
C THR A 497 1.14 -25.34 -1.74
N ASN A 498 1.45 -26.49 -1.16
CA ASN A 498 0.55 -27.21 -0.26
C ASN A 498 0.75 -26.81 1.20
N GLU A 499 2.01 -26.60 1.62
CA GLU A 499 2.35 -26.23 3.00
C GLU A 499 3.63 -25.39 3.01
N ILE A 500 3.67 -24.37 3.88
CA ILE A 500 4.85 -23.53 4.11
C ILE A 500 5.13 -23.52 5.62
N GLU A 501 6.37 -23.78 6.03
CA GLU A 501 6.81 -23.71 7.43
C GLU A 501 8.03 -22.79 7.56
N GLY A 502 8.21 -22.18 8.73
CA GLY A 502 9.41 -21.40 9.07
C GLY A 502 9.56 -20.07 8.35
N GLY A 503 8.43 -19.47 7.93
CA GLY A 503 8.41 -18.10 7.42
C GLY A 503 9.21 -17.90 6.13
N MET A 504 9.02 -18.74 5.12
CA MET A 504 9.63 -18.56 3.81
C MET A 504 9.09 -17.32 3.09
N PHE A 505 9.95 -16.60 2.37
CA PHE A 505 9.54 -15.43 1.58
C PHE A 505 10.40 -15.25 0.33
N ARG A 506 9.84 -14.55 -0.66
CA ARG A 506 10.54 -14.13 -1.87
C ARG A 506 11.28 -12.83 -1.60
N LYS A 507 12.56 -12.79 -1.92
CA LYS A 507 13.42 -11.62 -1.78
C LYS A 507 13.93 -11.16 -3.14
N GLU A 508 13.82 -9.87 -3.41
CA GLU A 508 14.50 -9.18 -4.51
C GLU A 508 15.65 -8.34 -3.96
N GLU A 509 16.82 -8.46 -4.57
CA GLU A 509 18.00 -7.67 -4.24
C GLU A 509 18.40 -6.86 -5.48
N HIS A 510 17.99 -5.62 -5.53
CA HIS A 510 18.24 -4.74 -6.68
C HIS A 510 19.73 -4.41 -6.86
N ASP A 511 20.48 -4.27 -5.76
CA ASP A 511 21.94 -4.01 -5.80
C ASP A 511 22.70 -5.17 -6.45
N TRP A 512 22.24 -6.40 -6.23
CA TRP A 512 22.82 -7.62 -6.79
C TRP A 512 22.08 -8.14 -8.02
N LYS A 513 20.99 -7.46 -8.41
CA LYS A 513 20.10 -7.83 -9.52
C LYS A 513 19.65 -9.30 -9.47
N VAL A 514 19.29 -9.79 -8.30
CA VAL A 514 18.87 -11.18 -8.10
C VAL A 514 17.59 -11.30 -7.29
N THR A 515 16.85 -12.37 -7.52
CA THR A 515 15.69 -12.76 -6.71
C THR A 515 15.76 -14.25 -6.35
N TYR A 516 15.20 -14.59 -5.18
CA TYR A 516 15.21 -15.95 -4.64
C TYR A 516 14.18 -16.13 -3.51
N LEU A 517 13.85 -17.38 -3.16
CA LEU A 517 13.17 -17.70 -1.90
C LEU A 517 14.21 -18.03 -0.82
N SER A 518 13.94 -17.54 0.39
CA SER A 518 14.74 -17.78 1.59
C SER A 518 13.82 -17.86 2.81
N ARG A 519 14.35 -18.34 3.94
CA ARG A 519 13.62 -18.31 5.21
C ARG A 519 13.66 -16.91 5.82
N SER A 520 12.69 -16.60 6.67
CA SER A 520 12.63 -15.33 7.39
C SER A 520 13.83 -15.14 8.33
N PRO A 521 14.27 -13.89 8.55
CA PRO A 521 15.24 -13.58 9.60
C PRO A 521 14.79 -14.14 10.95
N GLY A 522 15.72 -14.76 11.70
CA GLY A 522 15.44 -15.40 13.00
C GLY A 522 14.92 -16.85 12.92
N ALA A 523 14.38 -17.30 11.79
CA ALA A 523 13.99 -18.69 11.63
C ALA A 523 15.23 -19.60 11.51
N THR A 524 15.24 -20.73 12.22
CA THR A 524 16.32 -21.72 12.14
C THR A 524 16.24 -22.60 10.90
N SER A 525 15.02 -22.83 10.41
CA SER A 525 14.73 -23.56 9.18
C SER A 525 13.48 -23.01 8.49
N GLY A 526 13.37 -23.25 7.18
CA GLY A 526 12.19 -22.98 6.41
C GLY A 526 11.85 -24.18 5.53
N LYS A 527 10.56 -24.41 5.22
CA LYS A 527 10.13 -25.56 4.44
C LYS A 527 8.98 -25.17 3.51
N VAL A 528 9.01 -25.71 2.29
CA VAL A 528 7.93 -25.57 1.30
C VAL A 528 7.57 -26.93 0.77
N LYS A 529 6.26 -27.20 0.64
CA LYS A 529 5.72 -28.45 0.09
C LYS A 529 4.82 -28.20 -1.10
N TRP A 530 4.91 -29.04 -2.12
CA TRP A 530 3.99 -29.12 -3.24
C TRP A 530 3.32 -30.50 -3.21
N CYS A 531 2.03 -30.53 -3.49
CA CYS A 531 1.24 -31.76 -3.51
C CYS A 531 0.66 -31.99 -4.92
N PHE A 532 0.94 -33.16 -5.49
CA PHE A 532 0.43 -33.59 -6.79
C PHE A 532 -0.46 -34.81 -6.55
N VAL A 533 -1.68 -34.79 -7.06
CA VAL A 533 -2.67 -35.88 -6.88
C VAL A 533 -3.16 -36.39 -8.23
N VAL A 534 -3.40 -37.67 -8.30
CA VAL A 534 -4.06 -38.36 -9.43
C VAL A 534 -5.47 -38.73 -8.96
N THR A 535 -6.49 -38.03 -9.43
CA THR A 535 -7.89 -38.27 -9.04
C THR A 535 -8.58 -39.30 -9.94
N LYS A 536 -8.12 -39.49 -11.18
CA LYS A 536 -8.66 -40.47 -12.10
C LYS A 536 -8.20 -41.88 -11.74
N PRO A 537 -9.14 -42.83 -11.48
CA PRO A 537 -8.81 -44.15 -10.92
C PRO A 537 -7.95 -45.03 -11.83
N ASN A 538 -7.95 -44.75 -13.14
CA ASN A 538 -7.21 -45.54 -14.13
C ASN A 538 -5.80 -45.05 -14.41
N LEU A 539 -5.38 -43.98 -13.74
CA LEU A 539 -4.05 -43.37 -13.94
C LEU A 539 -3.18 -43.51 -12.71
N TYR A 540 -1.86 -43.59 -12.92
CA TYR A 540 -0.85 -43.49 -11.88
C TYR A 540 0.42 -42.84 -12.42
N VAL A 541 1.30 -42.41 -11.52
CA VAL A 541 2.61 -41.81 -11.86
C VAL A 541 3.49 -42.89 -12.50
N ARG A 542 4.07 -42.56 -13.65
CA ARG A 542 5.09 -43.38 -14.32
C ARG A 542 6.50 -42.90 -14.01
N THR A 543 6.77 -41.62 -14.29
CA THR A 543 8.10 -41.00 -14.04
C THR A 543 7.94 -39.61 -13.41
N PHE A 544 8.92 -39.22 -12.65
CA PHE A 544 9.03 -37.90 -12.04
C PHE A 544 10.37 -37.24 -12.41
N HIS A 545 10.31 -36.00 -12.87
CA HIS A 545 11.46 -35.17 -13.20
C HIS A 545 11.37 -33.85 -12.45
N LEU A 546 12.47 -33.41 -11.86
CA LEU A 546 12.60 -32.13 -11.13
C LEU A 546 13.88 -31.42 -11.56
N GLN A 547 13.75 -30.14 -11.86
CA GLN A 547 14.87 -29.24 -12.04
C GLN A 547 14.63 -27.97 -11.23
N ALA A 548 15.61 -27.52 -10.44
CA ALA A 548 15.51 -26.30 -9.64
C ALA A 548 16.85 -25.58 -9.50
N THR A 549 16.81 -24.25 -9.48
CA THR A 549 18.00 -23.43 -9.22
C THR A 549 18.18 -23.21 -7.72
N ILE A 550 19.39 -23.49 -7.21
CA ILE A 550 19.72 -23.27 -5.79
C ILE A 550 21.09 -22.57 -5.66
N LYS A 551 21.27 -21.82 -4.58
CA LYS A 551 22.57 -21.28 -4.19
C LYS A 551 22.76 -21.38 -2.67
N ILE A 552 23.90 -21.88 -2.25
CA ILE A 552 24.22 -22.14 -0.84
C ILE A 552 25.48 -21.36 -0.47
N PHE A 553 25.46 -20.69 0.69
CA PHE A 553 26.58 -19.93 1.25
C PHE A 553 26.81 -20.34 2.71
N HIS A 554 28.03 -20.16 3.22
CA HIS A 554 28.38 -20.19 4.64
C HIS A 554 27.78 -21.35 5.45
N LYS A 555 27.97 -22.60 5.00
CA LYS A 555 27.47 -23.81 5.67
C LYS A 555 25.95 -23.87 5.86
N ALA A 556 25.21 -23.19 5.00
CA ALA A 556 23.77 -23.41 4.92
C ALA A 556 23.47 -24.75 4.24
N ASN A 557 22.25 -25.23 4.37
CA ASN A 557 21.80 -26.50 3.81
C ASN A 557 20.46 -26.35 3.10
N VAL A 558 20.34 -27.01 1.95
CA VAL A 558 19.10 -27.18 1.19
C VAL A 558 18.90 -28.66 0.96
N SER A 559 17.81 -29.22 1.45
CA SER A 559 17.48 -30.63 1.25
C SER A 559 16.14 -30.79 0.55
N TRP A 560 16.08 -31.69 -0.42
CA TRP A 560 14.89 -32.02 -1.18
C TRP A 560 14.51 -33.46 -0.95
N VAL A 561 13.18 -33.68 -0.83
CA VAL A 561 12.61 -35.01 -0.60
C VAL A 561 11.31 -35.11 -1.38
N VAL A 562 11.07 -36.24 -2.06
CA VAL A 562 9.77 -36.59 -2.62
C VAL A 562 9.18 -37.79 -1.90
N LYS A 563 7.96 -37.63 -1.38
CA LYS A 563 7.17 -38.71 -0.78
C LYS A 563 6.08 -39.14 -1.75
N ALA A 564 6.07 -40.42 -2.10
CA ALA A 564 5.05 -41.04 -2.90
C ALA A 564 4.05 -41.83 -2.02
N ILE A 565 2.77 -41.75 -2.34
CA ILE A 565 1.69 -42.52 -1.70
C ILE A 565 1.02 -43.36 -2.76
N PHE A 566 0.88 -44.67 -2.48
CA PHE A 566 0.33 -45.68 -3.39
C PHE A 566 -1.06 -46.09 -2.89
N ASP A 567 -2.00 -46.26 -3.84
CA ASP A 567 -3.32 -46.76 -3.56
C ASP A 567 -3.30 -48.31 -3.60
N ASN A 568 -3.13 -48.90 -2.41
CA ASN A 568 -3.32 -50.34 -2.24
C ASN A 568 -4.52 -50.58 -1.32
N ALA A 569 -5.46 -51.39 -1.74
CA ALA A 569 -6.75 -51.66 -1.12
C ALA A 569 -6.69 -52.05 0.40
N ASN A 570 -5.54 -52.27 1.01
CA ASN A 570 -5.41 -52.67 2.41
C ASN A 570 -4.23 -52.04 3.22
N GLN A 571 -3.34 -51.25 2.62
CA GLN A 571 -2.30 -50.52 3.35
C GLN A 571 -1.81 -49.30 2.54
N ASN A 572 -1.88 -48.11 3.11
CA ASN A 572 -1.27 -46.89 2.56
C ASN A 572 0.27 -47.01 2.55
N LYS A 573 0.80 -47.69 1.54
CA LYS A 573 2.25 -47.79 1.34
C LYS A 573 2.79 -46.42 0.93
N SER A 574 3.82 -45.91 1.59
CA SER A 574 4.51 -44.69 1.19
C SER A 574 6.01 -44.95 1.04
N VAL A 575 6.60 -44.30 0.03
CA VAL A 575 8.04 -44.32 -0.24
C VAL A 575 8.56 -42.90 -0.14
N ILE A 576 9.71 -42.70 0.49
CA ILE A 576 10.37 -41.39 0.64
C ILE A 576 11.72 -41.48 -0.05
N LEU A 577 11.94 -40.64 -1.08
CA LEU A 577 13.21 -40.56 -1.79
C LEU A 577 13.87 -39.21 -1.53
N PRO A 578 15.09 -39.19 -0.97
CA PRO A 578 15.90 -37.98 -0.92
C PRO A 578 16.43 -37.66 -2.33
N ILE A 579 16.49 -36.37 -2.65
CA ILE A 579 16.99 -35.88 -3.94
C ILE A 579 18.30 -35.18 -3.66
N SER A 580 19.40 -35.78 -4.15
CA SER A 580 20.78 -35.29 -3.91
C SER A 580 21.20 -34.18 -4.86
N ASP A 581 20.68 -34.21 -6.10
CA ASP A 581 20.96 -33.21 -7.13
C ASP A 581 19.64 -32.78 -7.78
N VAL A 582 19.32 -31.47 -7.72
CA VAL A 582 18.12 -30.89 -8.30
C VAL A 582 18.40 -30.14 -9.61
N SER A 583 19.61 -30.19 -10.10
CA SER A 583 19.94 -29.57 -11.40
C SER A 583 19.26 -30.29 -12.56
N ASP A 584 19.11 -31.63 -12.44
CA ASP A 584 18.38 -32.47 -13.40
C ASP A 584 18.07 -33.85 -12.79
N TYR A 585 17.05 -33.93 -11.93
CA TYR A 585 16.69 -35.19 -11.24
C TYR A 585 15.59 -35.96 -11.96
N HIS A 586 15.86 -37.18 -12.34
CA HIS A 586 14.91 -38.11 -12.95
C HIS A 586 14.76 -39.38 -12.12
N THR A 587 13.52 -39.90 -11.98
CA THR A 587 13.27 -41.19 -11.34
C THR A 587 12.00 -41.86 -11.86
N ASP A 588 12.03 -43.19 -11.92
CA ASP A 588 10.87 -44.08 -12.13
C ASP A 588 10.51 -44.89 -10.87
N GLN A 589 11.26 -44.73 -9.77
CA GLN A 589 11.03 -45.41 -8.49
C GLN A 589 9.68 -45.04 -7.83
N LEU A 590 9.01 -44.01 -8.36
CA LEU A 590 7.69 -43.54 -7.91
C LEU A 590 6.56 -44.13 -8.75
N LYS A 591 6.85 -45.07 -9.65
CA LYS A 591 5.87 -45.72 -10.53
C LYS A 591 4.77 -46.38 -9.72
N GLY A 592 3.50 -46.12 -10.10
CA GLY A 592 2.31 -46.64 -9.41
C GLY A 592 1.77 -45.70 -8.31
N ALA A 593 2.44 -44.59 -8.00
CA ALA A 593 1.95 -43.64 -7.02
C ALA A 593 0.70 -42.86 -7.52
N VAL A 594 -0.22 -42.58 -6.59
CA VAL A 594 -1.42 -41.75 -6.85
C VAL A 594 -1.29 -40.36 -6.24
N LYS A 595 -0.30 -40.16 -5.37
CA LYS A 595 -0.01 -38.84 -4.76
C LYS A 595 1.49 -38.68 -4.53
N LEU A 596 2.01 -37.51 -4.90
CA LEU A 596 3.38 -37.10 -4.62
C LEU A 596 3.38 -35.85 -3.77
N ILE A 597 4.28 -35.81 -2.76
CA ILE A 597 4.54 -34.62 -1.95
C ILE A 597 6.02 -34.31 -2.08
N LEU A 598 6.33 -33.24 -2.83
CA LEU A 598 7.67 -32.70 -2.95
C LEU A 598 7.92 -31.72 -1.81
N THR A 599 9.02 -31.85 -1.11
CA THR A 599 9.39 -31.01 0.03
C THR A 599 10.80 -30.48 -0.13
N VAL A 600 10.98 -29.17 0.03
CA VAL A 600 12.31 -28.54 0.19
C VAL A 600 12.42 -27.97 1.59
N THR A 601 13.59 -28.17 2.20
CA THR A 601 13.92 -27.60 3.52
C THR A 601 15.21 -26.79 3.39
N VAL A 602 15.20 -25.55 3.89
CA VAL A 602 16.36 -24.66 3.96
C VAL A 602 16.74 -24.43 5.43
N SER A 603 18.02 -24.51 5.77
CA SER A 603 18.49 -24.39 7.16
C SER A 603 19.99 -24.00 7.22
N GLY A 604 20.54 -23.88 8.42
CA GLY A 604 21.98 -23.61 8.64
C GLY A 604 22.37 -22.19 8.25
N GLY A 605 23.64 -21.99 7.88
CA GLY A 605 24.24 -20.69 7.66
C GLY A 605 24.91 -20.12 8.91
N GLN A 606 25.67 -19.03 8.78
CA GLN A 606 26.46 -18.42 9.86
C GLN A 606 26.23 -16.91 9.95
N GLY A 607 26.25 -16.36 11.18
CA GLY A 607 26.12 -14.93 11.45
C GLY A 607 24.69 -14.40 11.30
N ASN A 608 24.54 -13.08 11.39
CA ASN A 608 23.25 -12.39 11.43
C ASN A 608 22.43 -12.51 10.13
N CYS A 609 23.11 -12.86 9.02
CA CYS A 609 22.48 -13.06 7.70
C CYS A 609 22.28 -14.54 7.36
N ALA A 610 22.41 -15.46 8.33
CA ALA A 610 22.27 -16.91 8.13
C ALA A 610 20.98 -17.32 7.41
N TRP A 611 19.91 -16.56 7.61
CA TRP A 611 18.60 -16.79 7.01
C TRP A 611 18.60 -16.74 5.47
N GLN A 612 19.48 -15.95 4.85
CA GLN A 612 19.60 -15.80 3.39
C GLN A 612 20.73 -16.66 2.76
N HIS A 613 21.41 -17.49 3.54
CA HIS A 613 22.52 -18.30 3.03
C HIS A 613 22.06 -19.57 2.29
N ALA A 614 20.82 -20.01 2.48
CA ALA A 614 20.18 -21.05 1.68
C ALA A 614 19.12 -20.39 0.79
N GLN A 615 19.39 -20.32 -0.50
CA GLN A 615 18.55 -19.66 -1.50
C GLN A 615 18.04 -20.69 -2.50
N ILE A 616 16.73 -20.81 -2.61
CA ILE A 616 16.11 -21.65 -3.65
C ILE A 616 15.50 -20.77 -4.73
N PHE A 617 15.48 -21.27 -5.95
CA PHE A 617 14.97 -20.58 -7.15
C PHE A 617 15.75 -19.31 -7.52
N ARG A 618 17.02 -19.18 -7.08
CA ARG A 618 17.81 -17.97 -7.34
C ARG A 618 17.99 -17.74 -8.84
N GLN A 619 17.64 -16.53 -9.29
CA GLN A 619 17.82 -16.06 -10.66
C GLN A 619 18.24 -14.58 -10.70
N SER A 620 18.86 -14.16 -11.82
CA SER A 620 19.04 -12.76 -12.15
C SER A 620 17.69 -12.12 -12.47
N LEU A 621 17.46 -10.89 -12.04
CA LEU A 621 16.25 -10.10 -12.40
C LEU A 621 16.18 -9.80 -13.91
N GLU A 622 17.31 -9.95 -14.61
CA GLU A 622 17.39 -9.78 -16.07
C GLU A 622 16.94 -11.05 -16.83
N SER A 623 16.93 -12.22 -16.18
CA SER A 623 16.59 -13.53 -16.77
C SER A 623 15.07 -13.81 -16.69
N LYS A 624 14.26 -12.96 -17.31
CA LYS A 624 12.77 -13.05 -17.20
C LYS A 624 12.19 -14.32 -17.85
N ASP A 625 12.85 -14.88 -18.84
CA ASP A 625 12.37 -16.04 -19.59
C ASP A 625 12.81 -17.37 -18.98
N ASP A 626 13.80 -17.34 -18.07
CA ASP A 626 14.32 -18.54 -17.43
C ASP A 626 13.34 -19.10 -16.38
N LYS A 627 13.36 -20.41 -16.21
CA LYS A 627 12.56 -21.11 -15.19
C LYS A 627 13.44 -21.50 -14.01
N SER A 628 12.97 -21.14 -12.80
CA SER A 628 13.67 -21.45 -11.56
C SER A 628 13.28 -22.80 -10.96
N LEU A 629 12.11 -23.32 -11.35
CA LEU A 629 11.63 -24.65 -11.03
C LEU A 629 10.95 -25.24 -12.26
N VAL A 630 11.26 -26.50 -12.56
CA VAL A 630 10.56 -27.31 -13.57
C VAL A 630 10.22 -28.66 -12.95
N ILE A 631 8.95 -29.06 -13.07
CA ILE A 631 8.47 -30.37 -12.63
C ILE A 631 7.70 -30.99 -13.79
N ASN A 632 8.14 -32.19 -14.22
CA ASN A 632 7.46 -32.97 -15.23
C ASN A 632 7.08 -34.33 -14.66
N ILE A 633 5.80 -34.68 -14.75
CA ILE A 633 5.27 -35.95 -14.24
C ILE A 633 4.57 -36.65 -15.42
N LYS A 634 5.05 -37.83 -15.78
CA LYS A 634 4.34 -38.68 -16.78
C LYS A 634 3.40 -39.63 -16.08
N LEU A 635 2.25 -39.83 -16.66
CA LEU A 635 1.22 -40.72 -16.17
C LEU A 635 1.09 -41.94 -17.11
N GLU A 636 0.60 -43.04 -16.58
CA GLU A 636 0.40 -44.30 -17.29
C GLU A 636 -0.95 -44.87 -16.84
N ASN A 637 -1.65 -45.53 -17.75
CA ASN A 637 -2.89 -46.26 -17.43
C ASN A 637 -2.57 -47.51 -16.60
N ARG A 638 -3.50 -47.87 -15.71
CA ARG A 638 -3.42 -49.11 -14.93
C ARG A 638 -3.59 -50.33 -15.82
#